data_fba101fed22433afed9f070df6e058d4
#
_entry.id   fba101fed22433afed9f070df6e058d4
#
_cell.length_a   1.000
_cell.length_b   1.000
_cell.length_c   1.000
_cell.angle_alpha   90.00
_cell.angle_beta   90.00
_cell.angle_gamma   90.00
#
_symmetry.space_group_name_H-M   'P 1'
#
loop_
_entity.id
_entity.type
_entity.pdbx_description
1 polymer ?
#
loop_
_entity_poly.entity_id
_entity_poly.type
_entity_poly.pdbx_seq_one_letter_code
_entity_poly.pdbx_strand_id
1 'polypeptide(L)'
;MFVQQDKKSKLIVRGAREHNLKNITVEIPRDEMVVITGISGSGKSSLAFDTIYAEGQRRYVESLSAYARQFLGQMEKPDVDQIEGLSPAISIDQRGVSHNPRSTVGTVTEIYDYLRLLYARVGIPYCPECGREVTKQSAEQIVDAVMAMAPGTRFQVLAPLVKDRKGHHLAIFEDVRKAGFVRVRVDGEVRDVDERIELDRYRMHTIEAVVDRLIIPGGQGQGPTPTDNGFRSRLTDSMETALQLGDGTVIVNDVSSEPARDVLYSEHLACPVCGISLPEIEPRTFSFNSPHGACPECEGLGTQMKLDPELIVPNPDRSLQEEAVQAWNTDDRRGYRWRMIEAVCDHFDIPTDAPWRELNKAQQRIVLYGSGDERIQIEYVNREGHRRRYRTQYEGVIPNLERRYRETNSDYMRGKIQAFMTHRPCPACGGARLRPVALAVTVADKSINELTSWPVGGLLDWIDELSDGRFRDASEPVEVLKAPKSLTEKQWQIGRRVLKEVHDRLQFLVSVGLGYLTLDRSATTLAGGEAQRIRLATQIGSRLVGVLYVLDEPSIGLHHRDQARLIKTLHEMRDLGNTLLVVEHDEATILAADWIIDLGPGAGKHGGEVVTAGTVEDVIKSPTSITGAYLSGRKRISIPDQRREGNGDQLVIRRAREHNLKGIDVRIPLGKFVCITGVSGSGKSSLLIDTLYRRMAQFLHGARDPAGDHDHIEGVEQIDKVINIDQSPIGRTPRSNPATYTSVFTPIRELFASLPESKVRGYDKGRFSFNVKGGRCEACNGHGTLQIEMQFLPDIYIPCDVCHGRRYNRETLQVRYKGQNIA
;
A
#
# COMPACT_ATOMS: atom_id res chain seq x y z
N MET A 1 -3.39 -59.86 -2.49
CA MET A 1 -2.73 -58.83 -1.66
C MET A 1 -3.84 -57.81 -1.37
N PHE A 2 -4.44 -57.92 -0.18
CA PHE A 2 -5.56 -57.10 0.23
C PHE A 2 -5.06 -55.63 0.38
N VAL A 3 -5.61 -54.73 -0.42
CA VAL A 3 -5.50 -53.29 -0.16
C VAL A 3 -6.37 -53.07 1.08
N GLN A 4 -5.70 -52.88 2.25
CA GLN A 4 -6.36 -52.31 3.43
C GLN A 4 -6.85 -50.91 3.00
N GLN A 5 -8.18 -50.71 3.04
CA GLN A 5 -8.75 -49.36 3.09
C GLN A 5 -8.15 -48.70 4.34
N ASP A 6 -7.19 -47.80 4.12
CA ASP A 6 -6.68 -46.91 5.15
C ASP A 6 -7.89 -46.18 5.74
N LYS A 7 -8.18 -46.39 7.02
CA LYS A 7 -9.09 -45.54 7.80
C LYS A 7 -8.57 -44.11 7.64
N LYS A 8 -9.30 -43.26 6.91
CA LYS A 8 -8.99 -41.83 6.78
C LYS A 8 -8.65 -41.32 8.16
N SER A 9 -7.43 -40.78 8.35
CA SER A 9 -7.00 -40.24 9.63
C SER A 9 -7.88 -39.05 9.98
N LYS A 10 -8.35 -38.96 11.23
CA LYS A 10 -9.21 -37.86 11.69
C LYS A 10 -8.42 -36.89 12.52
N LEU A 11 -8.81 -35.64 12.47
CA LEU A 11 -8.48 -34.62 13.48
C LEU A 11 -9.51 -34.73 14.61
N ILE A 12 -9.08 -35.02 15.83
CA ILE A 12 -9.96 -35.20 16.97
C ILE A 12 -9.66 -34.14 18.02
N VAL A 13 -10.66 -33.32 18.32
CA VAL A 13 -10.62 -32.30 19.38
C VAL A 13 -11.40 -32.85 20.58
N ARG A 14 -10.79 -32.94 21.75
CA ARG A 14 -11.41 -33.44 22.98
C ARG A 14 -11.43 -32.33 24.04
N GLY A 15 -12.62 -32.11 24.61
CA GLY A 15 -12.77 -31.25 25.75
C GLY A 15 -12.47 -29.79 25.50
N ALA A 16 -12.90 -29.22 24.37
CA ALA A 16 -12.72 -27.80 24.05
C ALA A 16 -13.67 -26.93 24.88
N ARG A 17 -13.09 -25.93 25.60
CA ARG A 17 -13.79 -25.00 26.53
C ARG A 17 -13.47 -23.54 26.29
N GLU A 18 -12.78 -23.23 25.19
CA GLU A 18 -12.40 -21.86 24.86
C GLU A 18 -13.63 -20.96 24.74
N HIS A 19 -13.61 -19.81 25.38
CA HIS A 19 -14.69 -18.83 25.43
C HIS A 19 -16.04 -19.41 25.87
N ASN A 20 -16.97 -19.61 24.92
CA ASN A 20 -18.31 -20.13 25.21
C ASN A 20 -18.50 -21.62 24.89
N LEU A 21 -17.45 -22.34 24.47
CA LEU A 21 -17.52 -23.77 24.19
C LEU A 21 -17.75 -24.56 25.48
N LYS A 22 -18.70 -25.54 25.42
CA LYS A 22 -19.16 -26.30 26.56
C LYS A 22 -18.54 -27.70 26.64
N ASN A 23 -17.21 -27.77 26.77
CA ASN A 23 -16.47 -29.03 26.90
C ASN A 23 -16.77 -29.98 25.73
N ILE A 24 -16.74 -29.47 24.50
CA ILE A 24 -17.16 -30.24 23.32
C ILE A 24 -16.06 -31.19 22.83
N THR A 25 -16.48 -32.30 22.25
CA THR A 25 -15.61 -33.23 21.53
C THR A 25 -16.07 -33.31 20.09
N VAL A 26 -15.14 -33.12 19.13
CA VAL A 26 -15.46 -33.09 17.69
C VAL A 26 -14.46 -33.93 16.92
N GLU A 27 -14.98 -34.77 16.01
CA GLU A 27 -14.17 -35.50 15.04
C GLU A 27 -14.30 -34.86 13.66
N ILE A 28 -13.20 -34.54 13.05
CA ILE A 28 -13.10 -33.82 11.79
C ILE A 28 -12.36 -34.70 10.79
N PRO A 29 -12.96 -35.08 9.65
CA PRO A 29 -12.26 -35.85 8.64
C PRO A 29 -11.11 -35.03 8.03
N ARG A 30 -9.97 -35.68 7.74
CA ARG A 30 -8.84 -35.03 7.06
C ARG A 30 -8.98 -35.17 5.54
N ASP A 31 -8.30 -34.27 4.84
CA ASP A 31 -8.27 -34.19 3.37
C ASP A 31 -9.68 -34.00 2.77
N GLU A 32 -10.51 -33.29 3.51
CA GLU A 32 -11.88 -32.93 3.17
C GLU A 32 -12.15 -31.43 3.41
N MET A 33 -13.19 -30.90 2.77
CA MET A 33 -13.71 -29.58 3.03
C MET A 33 -14.77 -29.64 4.13
N VAL A 34 -14.43 -29.18 5.32
CA VAL A 34 -15.28 -29.18 6.51
C VAL A 34 -15.81 -27.78 6.77
N VAL A 35 -17.13 -27.63 6.79
CA VAL A 35 -17.77 -26.35 7.10
C VAL A 35 -18.24 -26.32 8.55
N ILE A 36 -17.81 -25.33 9.31
CA ILE A 36 -18.35 -25.01 10.65
C ILE A 36 -19.40 -23.91 10.49
N THR A 37 -20.65 -24.26 10.80
CA THR A 37 -21.79 -23.36 10.68
C THR A 37 -22.54 -23.20 12.02
N GLY A 38 -23.60 -22.42 12.04
CA GLY A 38 -24.42 -22.10 13.20
C GLY A 38 -24.66 -20.59 13.33
N ILE A 39 -25.53 -20.18 14.24
CA ILE A 39 -25.88 -18.77 14.43
C ILE A 39 -24.67 -17.93 14.90
N SER A 40 -24.75 -16.60 14.72
CA SER A 40 -23.69 -15.70 15.20
C SER A 40 -23.52 -15.81 16.71
N GLY A 41 -22.25 -15.90 17.19
CA GLY A 41 -21.92 -16.08 18.62
C GLY A 41 -22.14 -17.51 19.14
N SER A 42 -22.35 -18.52 18.29
CA SER A 42 -22.49 -19.94 18.72
C SER A 42 -21.18 -20.62 19.09
N GLY A 43 -20.02 -20.00 18.84
CA GLY A 43 -18.68 -20.54 19.17
C GLY A 43 -17.89 -21.04 17.97
N LYS A 44 -18.31 -20.78 16.72
CA LYS A 44 -17.62 -21.22 15.50
C LYS A 44 -16.16 -20.78 15.44
N SER A 45 -15.92 -19.48 15.60
CA SER A 45 -14.56 -18.92 15.58
C SER A 45 -13.75 -19.40 16.78
N SER A 46 -14.39 -19.59 17.96
CA SER A 46 -13.74 -20.16 19.14
C SER A 46 -13.23 -21.58 18.90
N LEU A 47 -13.98 -22.42 18.17
CA LEU A 47 -13.52 -23.76 17.81
C LEU A 47 -12.44 -23.72 16.72
N ALA A 48 -12.69 -22.99 15.61
CA ALA A 48 -11.83 -23.01 14.43
C ALA A 48 -10.49 -22.29 14.67
N PHE A 49 -10.54 -21.07 15.20
CA PHE A 49 -9.38 -20.18 15.34
C PHE A 49 -8.77 -20.23 16.74
N ASP A 50 -9.57 -20.00 17.78
CA ASP A 50 -9.05 -19.86 19.14
C ASP A 50 -8.67 -21.23 19.76
N THR A 51 -9.17 -22.34 19.22
CA THR A 51 -8.83 -23.71 19.68
C THR A 51 -7.92 -24.44 18.68
N ILE A 52 -8.43 -24.78 17.48
CA ILE A 52 -7.72 -25.66 16.54
C ILE A 52 -6.50 -24.96 15.92
N TYR A 53 -6.70 -23.79 15.34
CA TYR A 53 -5.62 -23.04 14.73
C TYR A 53 -4.58 -22.59 15.77
N ALA A 54 -5.02 -22.06 16.90
CA ALA A 54 -4.13 -21.61 17.98
C ALA A 54 -3.21 -22.73 18.47
N GLU A 55 -3.74 -23.94 18.69
CA GLU A 55 -2.93 -25.11 19.07
C GLU A 55 -1.99 -25.57 17.95
N GLY A 56 -2.42 -25.49 16.68
CA GLY A 56 -1.57 -25.79 15.53
C GLY A 56 -0.38 -24.85 15.43
N GLN A 57 -0.63 -23.55 15.58
CA GLN A 57 0.40 -22.52 15.58
C GLN A 57 1.35 -22.68 16.79
N ARG A 58 0.81 -22.95 17.98
CA ARG A 58 1.61 -23.18 19.19
C ARG A 58 2.59 -24.34 18.99
N ARG A 59 2.11 -25.50 18.49
CA ARG A 59 2.97 -26.66 18.22
C ARG A 59 4.04 -26.38 17.16
N TYR A 60 3.66 -25.61 16.12
CA TYR A 60 4.63 -25.19 15.11
C TYR A 60 5.74 -24.31 15.69
N VAL A 61 5.38 -23.31 16.49
CA VAL A 61 6.35 -22.42 17.17
C VAL A 61 7.24 -23.22 18.15
N GLU A 62 6.68 -24.19 18.89
CA GLU A 62 7.44 -25.07 19.78
C GLU A 62 8.43 -25.97 19.04
N SER A 63 8.16 -26.32 17.79
CA SER A 63 9.06 -27.10 16.95
C SER A 63 10.28 -26.32 16.45
N LEU A 64 10.23 -24.97 16.50
CA LEU A 64 11.33 -24.11 16.07
C LEU A 64 12.51 -24.11 17.05
N SER A 65 13.66 -23.62 16.59
CA SER A 65 14.87 -23.50 17.43
C SER A 65 14.62 -22.62 18.67
N ALA A 66 15.38 -22.85 19.74
CA ALA A 66 15.29 -22.05 20.98
C ALA A 66 15.49 -20.54 20.71
N TYR A 67 16.35 -20.19 19.73
CA TYR A 67 16.56 -18.82 19.29
C TYR A 67 15.31 -18.21 18.66
N ALA A 68 14.67 -18.91 17.73
CA ALA A 68 13.43 -18.44 17.09
C ALA A 68 12.28 -18.29 18.10
N ARG A 69 12.18 -19.19 19.10
CA ARG A 69 11.18 -19.11 20.18
C ARG A 69 11.34 -17.87 21.07
N GLN A 70 12.56 -17.37 21.28
CA GLN A 70 12.78 -16.13 22.05
C GLN A 70 12.15 -14.90 21.38
N PHE A 71 12.08 -14.90 20.04
CA PHE A 71 11.44 -13.79 19.29
C PHE A 71 9.94 -13.93 19.17
N LEU A 72 9.41 -15.16 19.15
CA LEU A 72 7.98 -15.43 18.94
C LEU A 72 7.15 -15.44 20.24
N GLY A 73 7.83 -15.44 21.39
CA GLY A 73 7.17 -15.50 22.70
C GLY A 73 6.55 -16.86 23.03
N GLN A 74 6.07 -17.04 24.25
CA GLN A 74 5.27 -18.20 24.67
C GLN A 74 3.82 -17.96 24.28
N MET A 75 3.27 -18.78 23.39
CA MET A 75 1.84 -18.79 23.08
C MET A 75 1.08 -19.51 24.20
N GLU A 76 -0.02 -18.92 24.65
CA GLU A 76 -0.91 -19.56 25.63
C GLU A 76 -1.51 -20.83 25.00
N LYS A 77 -1.59 -21.88 25.80
CA LYS A 77 -2.28 -23.12 25.39
C LYS A 77 -3.79 -22.87 25.44
N PRO A 78 -4.54 -23.12 24.36
CA PRO A 78 -5.99 -23.00 24.41
C PRO A 78 -6.61 -23.97 25.44
N ASP A 79 -7.77 -23.61 25.96
CA ASP A 79 -8.48 -24.45 26.94
C ASP A 79 -9.12 -25.68 26.26
N VAL A 80 -8.30 -26.67 26.04
CA VAL A 80 -8.65 -27.93 25.41
C VAL A 80 -7.87 -29.10 26.06
N ASP A 81 -8.49 -30.22 26.26
CA ASP A 81 -7.82 -31.39 26.87
C ASP A 81 -6.75 -31.94 25.90
N GLN A 82 -7.15 -32.26 24.67
CA GLN A 82 -6.26 -32.85 23.68
C GLN A 82 -6.74 -32.56 22.25
N ILE A 83 -5.77 -32.39 21.31
CA ILE A 83 -6.03 -32.41 19.88
C ILE A 83 -5.08 -33.42 19.22
N GLU A 84 -5.68 -34.44 18.58
CA GLU A 84 -4.98 -35.50 17.85
C GLU A 84 -5.07 -35.29 16.34
N GLY A 85 -4.06 -35.71 15.57
CA GLY A 85 -4.06 -35.65 14.10
C GLY A 85 -3.91 -34.24 13.50
N LEU A 86 -3.40 -33.28 14.27
CA LEU A 86 -3.24 -31.88 13.83
C LEU A 86 -2.07 -31.75 12.83
N SER A 87 -2.37 -31.23 11.65
CA SER A 87 -1.38 -30.81 10.63
C SER A 87 -0.89 -29.39 10.88
N PRO A 88 0.21 -28.95 10.22
CA PRO A 88 0.57 -27.53 10.19
C PRO A 88 -0.63 -26.69 9.76
N ALA A 89 -0.95 -25.66 10.54
CA ALA A 89 -2.18 -24.87 10.32
C ALA A 89 -1.87 -23.47 9.77
N ILE A 90 -2.64 -23.04 8.78
CA ILE A 90 -2.59 -21.71 8.17
C ILE A 90 -3.97 -21.07 8.30
N SER A 91 -4.01 -19.84 8.83
CA SER A 91 -5.23 -19.04 8.95
C SER A 91 -5.37 -18.04 7.81
N ILE A 92 -6.58 -17.95 7.28
CA ILE A 92 -6.99 -16.93 6.29
C ILE A 92 -8.22 -16.22 6.86
N ASP A 93 -7.96 -15.26 7.75
CA ASP A 93 -8.97 -14.47 8.44
C ASP A 93 -9.27 -13.14 7.74
N GLN A 94 -10.34 -12.47 8.18
CA GLN A 94 -10.71 -11.14 7.71
C GLN A 94 -9.91 -10.02 8.41
N ARG A 95 -9.17 -10.32 9.48
CA ARG A 95 -8.46 -9.34 10.29
C ARG A 95 -7.11 -9.00 9.65
N GLY A 96 -6.80 -7.72 9.59
CA GLY A 96 -5.47 -7.23 9.24
C GLY A 96 -5.25 -6.93 7.77
N VAL A 97 -5.93 -5.90 7.27
CA VAL A 97 -5.40 -5.11 6.14
C VAL A 97 -4.06 -4.54 6.60
N SER A 98 -3.02 -4.68 5.80
CA SER A 98 -1.71 -4.07 6.09
C SER A 98 -1.88 -2.57 6.31
N HIS A 99 -1.45 -2.06 7.46
CA HIS A 99 -1.44 -0.61 7.73
C HIS A 99 -0.22 0.09 7.12
N ASN A 100 0.68 -0.65 6.48
CA ASN A 100 1.85 -0.08 5.84
C ASN A 100 1.46 0.61 4.51
N PRO A 101 1.62 1.94 4.37
CA PRO A 101 1.24 2.67 3.16
C PRO A 101 2.09 2.29 1.92
N ARG A 102 3.20 1.59 2.12
CA ARG A 102 4.05 1.08 1.04
C ARG A 102 3.61 -0.29 0.52
N SER A 103 2.73 -1.00 1.23
CA SER A 103 2.22 -2.29 0.77
C SER A 103 1.23 -2.10 -0.38
N THR A 104 1.41 -2.86 -1.46
CA THR A 104 0.51 -2.91 -2.62
C THR A 104 0.03 -4.33 -2.88
N VAL A 105 -1.00 -4.49 -3.71
CA VAL A 105 -1.46 -5.81 -4.16
C VAL A 105 -0.28 -6.61 -4.72
N GLY A 106 0.55 -6.00 -5.57
CA GLY A 106 1.72 -6.65 -6.17
C GLY A 106 2.75 -7.13 -5.17
N THR A 107 2.98 -6.38 -4.05
CA THR A 107 3.95 -6.80 -3.02
C THR A 107 3.38 -7.87 -2.09
N VAL A 108 2.08 -7.82 -1.78
CA VAL A 108 1.42 -8.83 -0.92
C VAL A 108 1.32 -10.17 -1.64
N THR A 109 1.16 -10.17 -2.97
CA THR A 109 1.09 -11.38 -3.80
C THR A 109 2.46 -11.87 -4.27
N GLU A 110 3.54 -11.17 -3.90
CA GLU A 110 4.91 -11.42 -4.37
C GLU A 110 5.09 -11.25 -5.89
N ILE A 111 4.03 -10.95 -6.66
CA ILE A 111 4.11 -10.76 -8.12
C ILE A 111 5.09 -9.64 -8.46
N TYR A 112 5.10 -8.57 -7.66
CA TYR A 112 6.01 -7.44 -7.87
C TYR A 112 7.48 -7.84 -7.74
N ASP A 113 7.83 -8.78 -6.86
CA ASP A 113 9.20 -9.26 -6.70
C ASP A 113 9.68 -10.07 -7.90
N TYR A 114 8.80 -10.87 -8.51
CA TYR A 114 9.08 -11.54 -9.77
C TYR A 114 9.20 -10.55 -10.94
N LEU A 115 8.34 -9.52 -11.00
CA LEU A 115 8.45 -8.47 -12.02
C LEU A 115 9.79 -7.71 -11.88
N ARG A 116 10.20 -7.36 -10.68
CA ARG A 116 11.52 -6.73 -10.43
C ARG A 116 12.68 -7.60 -10.95
N LEU A 117 12.61 -8.91 -10.72
CA LEU A 117 13.59 -9.84 -11.23
C LEU A 117 13.58 -9.91 -12.77
N LEU A 118 12.39 -9.96 -13.37
CA LEU A 118 12.20 -9.97 -14.81
C LEU A 118 12.83 -8.71 -15.45
N TYR A 119 12.45 -7.53 -14.98
CA TYR A 119 12.96 -6.26 -15.50
C TYR A 119 14.47 -6.10 -15.33
N ALA A 120 15.03 -6.59 -14.22
CA ALA A 120 16.46 -6.55 -14.01
C ALA A 120 17.27 -7.50 -14.93
N ARG A 121 16.67 -8.59 -15.42
CA ARG A 121 17.35 -9.60 -16.23
C ARG A 121 17.06 -9.57 -17.71
N VAL A 122 15.86 -9.13 -18.07
CA VAL A 122 15.32 -9.16 -19.45
C VAL A 122 15.02 -7.76 -19.98
N GLY A 123 14.90 -6.77 -19.09
CA GLY A 123 14.57 -5.41 -19.44
C GLY A 123 15.63 -4.71 -20.29
N ILE A 124 15.16 -3.88 -21.22
CA ILE A 124 15.97 -3.02 -22.08
C ILE A 124 15.96 -1.63 -21.47
N PRO A 125 17.12 -1.06 -21.06
CA PRO A 125 17.19 0.28 -20.52
C PRO A 125 17.18 1.34 -21.60
N TYR A 126 16.41 2.40 -21.36
CA TYR A 126 16.37 3.60 -22.19
C TYR A 126 16.85 4.81 -21.38
N CYS A 127 17.33 5.83 -22.09
CA CYS A 127 17.69 7.10 -21.47
C CYS A 127 16.43 7.83 -21.00
N PRO A 128 16.35 8.22 -19.71
CA PRO A 128 15.16 8.89 -19.18
C PRO A 128 14.92 10.29 -19.79
N GLU A 129 15.94 10.92 -20.41
CA GLU A 129 15.80 12.24 -21.02
C GLU A 129 15.47 12.18 -22.51
N CYS A 130 16.20 11.38 -23.30
CA CYS A 130 16.05 11.37 -24.76
C CYS A 130 15.34 10.12 -25.30
N GLY A 131 15.02 9.12 -24.47
CA GLY A 131 14.29 7.91 -24.84
C GLY A 131 15.07 6.93 -25.71
N ARG A 132 16.38 7.10 -25.91
CA ARG A 132 17.20 6.17 -26.69
C ARG A 132 17.59 4.96 -25.86
N GLU A 133 17.70 3.80 -26.53
CA GLU A 133 18.22 2.61 -25.92
C GLU A 133 19.65 2.84 -25.43
N VAL A 134 19.96 2.34 -24.25
CA VAL A 134 21.27 2.44 -23.61
C VAL A 134 21.85 1.04 -23.46
N THR A 135 23.01 0.80 -24.08
CA THR A 135 23.70 -0.49 -24.03
C THR A 135 25.06 -0.35 -23.38
N LYS A 136 25.52 -1.43 -22.72
CA LYS A 136 26.92 -1.55 -22.31
C LYS A 136 27.76 -1.83 -23.56
N GLN A 137 28.90 -1.16 -23.69
CA GLN A 137 29.86 -1.40 -24.75
C GLN A 137 31.08 -2.08 -24.17
N SER A 138 31.56 -3.17 -24.76
CA SER A 138 32.84 -3.71 -24.39
C SER A 138 33.99 -2.85 -24.93
N ALA A 139 35.16 -2.88 -24.30
CA ALA A 139 36.37 -2.20 -24.81
C ALA A 139 36.60 -2.51 -26.30
N GLU A 140 36.40 -3.77 -26.74
CA GLU A 140 36.51 -4.20 -28.12
C GLU A 140 35.49 -3.53 -29.06
N GLN A 141 34.22 -3.42 -28.62
CA GLN A 141 33.18 -2.72 -29.38
C GLN A 141 33.45 -1.22 -29.50
N ILE A 142 34.03 -0.61 -28.44
CA ILE A 142 34.47 0.79 -28.46
C ILE A 142 35.59 0.97 -29.47
N VAL A 143 36.59 0.09 -29.47
CA VAL A 143 37.69 0.11 -30.42
C VAL A 143 37.16 -0.03 -31.86
N ASP A 144 36.23 -0.96 -32.11
CA ASP A 144 35.63 -1.16 -33.46
C ASP A 144 34.85 0.08 -33.91
N ALA A 145 34.10 0.73 -32.98
CA ALA A 145 33.38 1.95 -33.30
C ALA A 145 34.33 3.12 -33.66
N VAL A 146 35.45 3.23 -32.96
CA VAL A 146 36.46 4.25 -33.25
C VAL A 146 37.22 3.94 -34.55
N MET A 147 37.53 2.67 -34.83
CA MET A 147 38.14 2.23 -36.10
C MET A 147 37.23 2.51 -37.30
N ALA A 148 35.93 2.59 -37.11
CA ALA A 148 34.97 2.93 -38.16
C ALA A 148 34.89 4.44 -38.49
N MET A 149 35.61 5.29 -37.79
CA MET A 149 35.70 6.72 -38.09
C MET A 149 36.43 6.93 -39.42
N ALA A 150 36.23 8.11 -40.05
CA ALA A 150 36.78 8.41 -41.36
C ALA A 150 38.34 8.34 -41.33
N PRO A 151 38.98 7.76 -42.34
CA PRO A 151 40.40 7.77 -42.44
C PRO A 151 41.01 9.18 -42.39
N GLY A 152 42.11 9.33 -41.60
CA GLY A 152 42.76 10.63 -41.39
C GLY A 152 42.16 11.45 -40.25
N THR A 153 41.11 10.99 -39.58
CA THR A 153 40.53 11.67 -38.40
C THR A 153 41.58 11.70 -37.30
N ARG A 154 41.78 12.91 -36.76
CA ARG A 154 42.65 13.13 -35.58
C ARG A 154 41.76 13.19 -34.34
N PHE A 155 42.11 12.38 -33.34
CA PHE A 155 41.34 12.34 -32.12
C PHE A 155 42.21 12.15 -30.88
N GLN A 156 41.65 12.50 -29.73
CA GLN A 156 42.24 12.30 -28.41
C GLN A 156 41.41 11.29 -27.63
N VAL A 157 42.07 10.40 -26.91
CA VAL A 157 41.45 9.47 -25.96
C VAL A 157 41.54 10.13 -24.59
N LEU A 158 40.40 10.44 -24.01
CA LEU A 158 40.31 11.16 -22.74
C LEU A 158 39.61 10.29 -21.68
N ALA A 159 40.17 10.26 -20.47
CA ALA A 159 39.58 9.63 -19.30
C ALA A 159 38.93 10.70 -18.41
N PRO A 160 37.60 10.70 -18.20
CA PRO A 160 36.94 11.68 -17.33
C PRO A 160 37.25 11.33 -15.86
N LEU A 161 37.86 12.27 -15.13
CA LEU A 161 38.21 12.14 -13.71
C LEU A 161 37.28 12.95 -12.80
N VAL A 162 36.87 14.12 -13.23
CA VAL A 162 35.94 14.99 -12.52
C VAL A 162 34.92 15.53 -13.53
N LYS A 163 33.64 15.46 -13.21
CA LYS A 163 32.56 16.04 -14.02
C LYS A 163 31.68 16.95 -13.15
N ASP A 164 31.64 18.22 -13.50
CA ASP A 164 30.78 19.25 -12.90
C ASP A 164 30.83 19.27 -11.36
N ARG A 165 32.02 19.28 -10.78
CA ARG A 165 32.23 19.34 -9.33
C ARG A 165 33.00 20.58 -8.91
N LYS A 166 32.58 21.20 -7.79
CA LYS A 166 33.29 22.31 -7.14
C LYS A 166 34.50 21.81 -6.37
N GLY A 167 35.60 22.55 -6.43
CA GLY A 167 36.80 22.22 -5.67
C GLY A 167 38.09 22.64 -6.37
N HIS A 168 39.21 22.62 -5.66
CA HIS A 168 40.53 22.88 -6.24
C HIS A 168 41.12 21.66 -6.98
N HIS A 169 40.65 20.45 -6.69
CA HIS A 169 41.01 19.17 -7.30
C HIS A 169 42.52 18.86 -7.38
N LEU A 170 43.33 19.45 -6.49
CA LEU A 170 44.81 19.32 -6.51
C LEU A 170 45.28 17.85 -6.45
N ALA A 171 44.63 17.03 -5.65
CA ALA A 171 44.94 15.59 -5.55
C ALA A 171 44.79 14.87 -6.89
N ILE A 172 43.83 15.22 -7.70
CA ILE A 172 43.56 14.62 -9.03
C ILE A 172 44.75 14.88 -9.98
N PHE A 173 45.29 16.12 -9.99
CA PHE A 173 46.45 16.43 -10.83
C PHE A 173 47.70 15.68 -10.37
N GLU A 174 47.88 15.52 -9.05
CA GLU A 174 48.96 14.69 -8.51
C GLU A 174 48.85 13.22 -8.89
N ASP A 175 47.65 12.66 -8.87
CA ASP A 175 47.37 11.27 -9.23
C ASP A 175 47.59 11.05 -10.74
N VAL A 176 47.14 11.95 -11.60
CA VAL A 176 47.40 11.93 -13.05
C VAL A 176 48.92 11.98 -13.34
N ARG A 177 49.63 12.84 -12.63
CA ARG A 177 51.13 12.96 -12.76
C ARG A 177 51.83 11.66 -12.32
N LYS A 178 51.41 11.09 -11.18
CA LYS A 178 51.96 9.83 -10.68
C LYS A 178 51.69 8.67 -11.63
N ALA A 179 50.54 8.69 -12.32
CA ALA A 179 50.20 7.69 -13.35
C ALA A 179 50.95 7.89 -14.66
N GLY A 180 51.80 8.95 -14.80
CA GLY A 180 52.69 9.16 -15.96
C GLY A 180 52.04 9.94 -17.13
N PHE A 181 50.84 10.53 -16.93
CA PHE A 181 50.20 11.35 -17.97
C PHE A 181 50.71 12.78 -17.92
N VAL A 182 50.93 13.36 -19.11
CA VAL A 182 51.57 14.68 -19.27
C VAL A 182 50.53 15.78 -19.44
N ARG A 183 49.28 15.45 -19.85
CA ARG A 183 48.28 16.44 -20.19
C ARG A 183 46.93 16.12 -19.61
N VAL A 184 46.21 17.17 -19.28
CA VAL A 184 44.79 17.16 -18.82
C VAL A 184 43.97 18.14 -19.66
N ARG A 185 42.73 17.82 -19.87
CA ARG A 185 41.75 18.79 -20.40
C ARG A 185 40.94 19.30 -19.20
N VAL A 186 40.94 20.62 -18.98
CA VAL A 186 40.25 21.26 -17.88
C VAL A 186 39.28 22.26 -18.49
N ASP A 187 37.99 22.10 -18.21
CA ASP A 187 36.91 22.94 -18.73
C ASP A 187 36.96 23.13 -20.26
N GLY A 188 37.35 22.07 -20.98
CA GLY A 188 37.50 22.05 -22.44
C GLY A 188 38.86 22.46 -22.99
N GLU A 189 39.77 23.03 -22.17
CA GLU A 189 41.13 23.43 -22.59
C GLU A 189 42.17 22.39 -22.21
N VAL A 190 43.01 21.98 -23.17
CA VAL A 190 44.11 21.06 -22.92
C VAL A 190 45.29 21.82 -22.34
N ARG A 191 45.77 21.37 -21.14
CA ARG A 191 46.86 21.97 -20.38
C ARG A 191 47.91 20.90 -20.03
N ASP A 192 49.13 21.34 -19.79
CA ASP A 192 50.20 20.46 -19.28
C ASP A 192 49.98 20.22 -17.78
N VAL A 193 50.10 18.96 -17.30
CA VAL A 193 49.89 18.64 -15.89
C VAL A 193 50.97 19.23 -14.96
N ASP A 194 52.14 19.57 -15.53
CA ASP A 194 53.23 20.21 -14.77
C ASP A 194 53.08 21.73 -14.64
N GLU A 195 52.15 22.34 -15.38
CA GLU A 195 51.76 23.75 -15.17
C GLU A 195 50.98 23.87 -13.84
N ARG A 196 51.11 25.05 -13.22
CA ARG A 196 50.37 25.39 -12.03
C ARG A 196 48.91 25.70 -12.41
N ILE A 197 48.05 24.71 -12.29
CA ILE A 197 46.62 24.81 -12.58
C ILE A 197 45.91 25.24 -11.28
N GLU A 198 45.43 26.49 -11.24
CA GLU A 198 44.64 27.04 -10.13
C GLU A 198 43.15 27.06 -10.54
N LEU A 199 42.34 26.32 -9.82
CA LEU A 199 40.88 26.23 -10.03
C LEU A 199 40.12 26.99 -8.95
N ASP A 200 39.02 27.65 -9.32
CA ASP A 200 38.14 28.34 -8.38
C ASP A 200 37.28 27.31 -7.63
N ARG A 201 37.46 27.21 -6.30
CA ARG A 201 36.74 26.24 -5.47
C ARG A 201 35.19 26.40 -5.51
N TYR A 202 34.69 27.55 -5.95
CA TYR A 202 33.27 27.86 -5.97
C TYR A 202 32.63 27.62 -7.35
N ARG A 203 33.41 27.42 -8.40
CA ARG A 203 32.96 27.04 -9.74
C ARG A 203 32.95 25.53 -9.91
N MET A 204 32.09 25.05 -10.81
CA MET A 204 32.08 23.66 -11.25
C MET A 204 33.18 23.47 -12.30
N HIS A 205 33.93 22.40 -12.15
CA HIS A 205 35.03 22.06 -13.08
C HIS A 205 34.84 20.66 -13.62
N THR A 206 35.27 20.46 -14.86
CA THR A 206 35.37 19.18 -15.54
C THR A 206 36.82 18.92 -15.89
N ILE A 207 37.38 17.77 -15.46
CA ILE A 207 38.77 17.41 -15.63
C ILE A 207 38.86 16.03 -16.27
N GLU A 208 39.54 15.94 -17.43
CA GLU A 208 39.85 14.68 -18.08
C GLU A 208 41.36 14.51 -18.32
N ALA A 209 41.86 13.28 -18.10
CA ALA A 209 43.22 12.96 -18.47
C ALA A 209 43.31 12.65 -19.97
N VAL A 210 44.32 13.20 -20.66
CA VAL A 210 44.60 12.87 -22.07
C VAL A 210 45.48 11.64 -22.08
N VAL A 211 44.89 10.50 -22.42
CA VAL A 211 45.58 9.19 -22.41
C VAL A 211 46.43 9.01 -23.66
N ASP A 212 45.85 9.27 -24.84
CA ASP A 212 46.60 9.16 -26.11
C ASP A 212 46.02 10.16 -27.15
N ARG A 213 46.84 10.39 -28.21
CA ARG A 213 46.50 11.19 -29.39
C ARG A 213 46.78 10.36 -30.62
N LEU A 214 45.77 10.07 -31.39
CA LEU A 214 45.83 9.12 -32.49
C LEU A 214 45.26 9.71 -33.78
N ILE A 215 45.61 9.10 -34.91
CA ILE A 215 45.09 9.44 -36.21
C ILE A 215 44.62 8.14 -36.87
N ILE A 216 43.39 8.05 -37.35
CA ILE A 216 42.91 6.88 -38.05
C ILE A 216 43.75 6.65 -39.33
N PRO A 217 44.31 5.44 -39.55
CA PRO A 217 45.13 5.17 -40.73
C PRO A 217 44.39 5.43 -42.03
N GLY A 218 45.03 6.11 -43.00
CA GLY A 218 44.47 6.36 -44.35
C GLY A 218 44.63 5.12 -45.22
N GLY A 219 43.53 4.44 -45.49
CA GLY A 219 43.52 3.30 -46.41
C GLY A 219 43.55 3.76 -47.90
N GLN A 220 44.69 3.73 -48.54
CA GLN A 220 44.75 3.59 -49.97
C GLN A 220 45.25 2.19 -50.32
N GLY A 221 44.36 1.26 -50.68
CA GLY A 221 44.63 0.04 -51.43
C GLY A 221 44.88 -1.25 -50.67
N GLN A 222 43.96 -2.18 -50.87
CA GLN A 222 44.09 -3.64 -50.87
C GLN A 222 44.67 -4.33 -49.61
N GLY A 223 43.74 -4.82 -48.77
CA GLY A 223 44.01 -5.83 -47.73
C GLY A 223 44.56 -5.27 -46.40
N PRO A 224 44.34 -5.99 -45.26
CA PRO A 224 44.85 -5.56 -43.95
C PRO A 224 46.37 -5.52 -44.02
N THR A 225 46.96 -4.34 -43.89
CA THR A 225 48.40 -4.15 -43.83
C THR A 225 48.91 -4.44 -42.40
N PRO A 226 50.19 -4.89 -42.22
CA PRO A 226 50.76 -5.08 -40.88
C PRO A 226 50.71 -3.83 -39.96
N THR A 227 50.56 -2.65 -40.55
CA THR A 227 50.37 -1.36 -39.87
C THR A 227 49.01 -1.21 -39.18
N ASP A 228 47.92 -1.86 -39.69
CA ASP A 228 46.59 -1.82 -39.12
C ASP A 228 46.52 -2.62 -37.81
N ASN A 229 47.20 -3.75 -37.72
CA ASN A 229 47.24 -4.54 -36.48
C ASN A 229 47.99 -3.81 -35.35
N GLY A 230 49.10 -3.10 -35.66
CA GLY A 230 49.84 -2.31 -34.70
C GLY A 230 49.04 -1.09 -34.17
N PHE A 231 48.28 -0.44 -35.03
CA PHE A 231 47.41 0.68 -34.65
C PHE A 231 46.25 0.19 -33.77
N ARG A 232 45.61 -0.91 -34.17
CA ARG A 232 44.51 -1.52 -33.40
C ARG A 232 44.98 -1.89 -31.97
N SER A 233 46.15 -2.52 -31.83
CA SER A 233 46.72 -2.89 -30.53
C SER A 233 46.93 -1.65 -29.64
N ARG A 234 47.59 -0.61 -30.18
CA ARG A 234 47.81 0.64 -29.46
C ARG A 234 46.51 1.34 -29.08
N LEU A 235 45.50 1.36 -29.97
CA LEU A 235 44.18 1.90 -29.68
C LEU A 235 43.51 1.11 -28.56
N THR A 236 43.60 -0.22 -28.58
CA THR A 236 43.03 -1.08 -27.51
C THR A 236 43.70 -0.77 -26.17
N ASP A 237 45.02 -0.72 -26.12
CA ASP A 237 45.77 -0.41 -24.87
C ASP A 237 45.38 0.98 -24.32
N SER A 238 45.22 1.97 -25.22
CA SER A 238 44.83 3.33 -24.84
C SER A 238 43.37 3.39 -24.33
N MET A 239 42.47 2.63 -24.96
CA MET A 239 41.07 2.55 -24.54
C MET A 239 40.92 1.83 -23.20
N GLU A 240 41.60 0.70 -23.00
CA GLU A 240 41.59 -0.02 -21.72
C GLU A 240 42.16 0.84 -20.58
N THR A 241 43.27 1.57 -20.86
CA THR A 241 43.86 2.51 -19.90
C THR A 241 42.88 3.65 -19.57
N ALA A 242 42.23 4.22 -20.58
CA ALA A 242 41.26 5.31 -20.38
C ALA A 242 40.01 4.83 -19.62
N LEU A 243 39.50 3.65 -19.94
CA LEU A 243 38.38 3.04 -19.23
C LEU A 243 38.70 2.74 -17.76
N GLN A 244 39.93 2.22 -17.50
CA GLN A 244 40.38 1.97 -16.14
C GLN A 244 40.48 3.27 -15.31
N LEU A 245 41.06 4.34 -15.89
CA LEU A 245 41.20 5.65 -15.21
C LEU A 245 39.85 6.38 -15.07
N GLY A 246 38.98 6.32 -16.08
CA GLY A 246 37.70 6.98 -16.15
C GLY A 246 36.55 6.17 -15.55
N ASP A 247 36.86 5.18 -14.70
CA ASP A 247 35.86 4.33 -14.03
C ASP A 247 34.85 3.75 -15.05
N GLY A 248 35.37 3.06 -16.09
CA GLY A 248 34.58 2.43 -17.17
C GLY A 248 34.04 3.42 -18.20
N THR A 249 34.51 4.66 -18.23
CA THR A 249 34.07 5.68 -19.21
C THR A 249 35.27 6.28 -19.94
N VAL A 250 35.10 6.48 -21.25
CA VAL A 250 36.11 7.11 -22.10
C VAL A 250 35.46 8.12 -23.06
N ILE A 251 36.12 9.25 -23.30
CA ILE A 251 35.70 10.24 -24.28
C ILE A 251 36.66 10.21 -25.46
N VAL A 252 36.15 10.07 -26.67
CA VAL A 252 36.90 10.24 -27.91
C VAL A 252 36.58 11.63 -28.47
N ASN A 253 37.57 12.52 -28.37
CA ASN A 253 37.45 13.89 -28.83
C ASN A 253 38.02 13.99 -30.26
N ASP A 254 37.13 14.16 -31.24
CA ASP A 254 37.49 14.41 -32.63
C ASP A 254 37.92 15.87 -32.81
N VAL A 255 39.23 16.08 -32.97
CA VAL A 255 39.85 17.41 -33.19
C VAL A 255 39.95 17.81 -34.65
N SER A 256 39.51 16.94 -35.60
CA SER A 256 39.46 17.27 -37.01
C SER A 256 38.18 18.05 -37.40
N SER A 257 37.16 18.02 -36.52
CA SER A 257 35.92 18.75 -36.70
C SER A 257 36.00 20.15 -36.06
N GLU A 258 35.37 21.16 -36.67
CA GLU A 258 35.21 22.48 -36.09
C GLU A 258 33.72 22.81 -35.86
N PRO A 259 33.26 22.92 -34.62
CA PRO A 259 34.01 22.72 -33.37
C PRO A 259 34.35 21.26 -33.09
N ALA A 260 35.41 21.00 -32.29
CA ALA A 260 35.82 19.65 -31.90
C ALA A 260 34.65 18.90 -31.23
N ARG A 261 34.47 17.62 -31.58
CA ARG A 261 33.32 16.82 -31.16
C ARG A 261 33.73 15.74 -30.16
N ASP A 262 33.10 15.74 -28.99
CA ASP A 262 33.24 14.65 -28.02
C ASP A 262 32.22 13.53 -28.28
N VAL A 263 32.70 12.27 -28.30
CA VAL A 263 31.87 11.08 -28.31
C VAL A 263 32.19 10.29 -27.06
N LEU A 264 31.17 10.14 -26.19
CA LEU A 264 31.27 9.37 -24.97
C LEU A 264 31.02 7.89 -25.25
N TYR A 265 31.91 7.02 -24.79
CA TYR A 265 31.76 5.59 -24.72
C TYR A 265 31.87 5.11 -23.29
N SER A 266 31.20 4.01 -22.96
CA SER A 266 31.23 3.49 -21.58
C SER A 266 31.01 1.97 -21.53
N GLU A 267 31.75 1.30 -20.66
CA GLU A 267 31.48 -0.08 -20.26
C GLU A 267 30.28 -0.18 -19.34
N HIS A 268 29.85 0.96 -18.74
CA HIS A 268 28.60 1.08 -18.01
C HIS A 268 27.46 1.49 -18.94
N LEU A 269 26.25 1.39 -18.43
CA LEU A 269 25.07 1.89 -19.14
C LEU A 269 25.12 3.44 -19.20
N ALA A 270 25.51 3.99 -20.33
CA ALA A 270 25.57 5.45 -20.53
C ALA A 270 24.89 5.88 -21.84
N CYS A 271 24.18 7.01 -21.79
CA CYS A 271 23.60 7.61 -22.98
C CYS A 271 24.67 8.43 -23.73
N PRO A 272 25.00 8.10 -24.99
CA PRO A 272 26.03 8.83 -25.74
C PRO A 272 25.62 10.26 -26.10
N VAL A 273 24.34 10.58 -26.05
CA VAL A 273 23.81 11.89 -26.44
C VAL A 273 23.66 12.82 -25.24
N CYS A 274 23.02 12.35 -24.14
CA CYS A 274 22.78 13.16 -22.95
C CYS A 274 23.95 13.10 -21.95
N GLY A 275 24.91 12.20 -22.12
CA GLY A 275 26.04 12.00 -21.21
C GLY A 275 25.63 11.50 -19.81
N ILE A 276 24.42 10.95 -19.68
CA ILE A 276 23.92 10.40 -18.40
C ILE A 276 24.42 8.97 -18.28
N SER A 277 25.09 8.66 -17.16
CA SER A 277 25.41 7.28 -16.78
C SER A 277 24.27 6.70 -15.93
N LEU A 278 23.76 5.55 -16.34
CA LEU A 278 22.77 4.80 -15.59
C LEU A 278 23.48 3.84 -14.61
N PRO A 279 22.98 3.71 -13.38
CA PRO A 279 23.49 2.71 -12.47
C PRO A 279 23.27 1.30 -13.01
N GLU A 280 23.97 0.32 -12.47
CA GLU A 280 23.70 -1.09 -12.80
C GLU A 280 22.24 -1.46 -12.49
N ILE A 281 21.60 -2.11 -13.48
CA ILE A 281 20.18 -2.48 -13.38
C ILE A 281 20.06 -3.77 -12.57
N GLU A 282 19.65 -3.64 -11.33
CA GLU A 282 19.45 -4.73 -10.37
C GLU A 282 17.99 -4.79 -9.90
N PRO A 283 17.51 -5.90 -9.30
CA PRO A 283 16.17 -5.96 -8.75
C PRO A 283 15.85 -4.86 -7.74
N ARG A 284 16.86 -4.35 -6.99
CA ARG A 284 16.69 -3.22 -6.06
C ARG A 284 16.41 -1.89 -6.75
N THR A 285 16.80 -1.72 -8.02
CA THR A 285 16.51 -0.54 -8.84
C THR A 285 15.00 -0.35 -9.05
N PHE A 286 14.23 -1.44 -9.04
CA PHE A 286 12.77 -1.44 -9.17
C PHE A 286 12.04 -1.50 -7.82
N SER A 287 12.73 -1.36 -6.70
CA SER A 287 12.11 -1.40 -5.38
C SER A 287 11.79 0.00 -4.87
N PHE A 288 10.50 0.31 -4.73
CA PHE A 288 10.09 1.56 -4.10
C PHE A 288 10.25 1.57 -2.56
N ASN A 289 10.64 0.43 -1.95
CA ASN A 289 11.03 0.32 -0.53
C ASN A 289 12.54 0.48 -0.32
N SER A 290 13.32 0.60 -1.41
CA SER A 290 14.76 0.77 -1.36
C SER A 290 15.16 2.17 -1.80
N PRO A 291 16.11 2.85 -1.15
CA PRO A 291 16.62 4.15 -1.59
C PRO A 291 17.19 4.16 -3.02
N HIS A 292 17.62 2.99 -3.52
CA HIS A 292 18.14 2.84 -4.88
C HIS A 292 17.06 2.98 -5.95
N GLY A 293 15.83 2.53 -5.69
CA GLY A 293 14.73 2.56 -6.65
C GLY A 293 13.64 3.56 -6.33
N ALA A 294 13.46 3.93 -5.05
CA ALA A 294 12.42 4.84 -4.62
C ALA A 294 12.59 6.25 -5.18
N CYS A 295 11.48 6.87 -5.60
CA CYS A 295 11.46 8.29 -5.93
C CYS A 295 11.93 9.13 -4.73
N PRO A 296 12.94 10.00 -4.86
CA PRO A 296 13.49 10.75 -3.74
C PRO A 296 12.51 11.78 -3.14
N GLU A 297 11.55 12.27 -3.95
CA GLU A 297 10.57 13.26 -3.53
C GLU A 297 9.47 12.69 -2.61
N CYS A 298 9.00 11.49 -2.88
CA CYS A 298 7.94 10.83 -2.11
C CYS A 298 8.42 9.60 -1.34
N GLU A 299 9.71 9.32 -1.36
CA GLU A 299 10.32 8.18 -0.68
C GLU A 299 9.63 6.83 -0.97
N GLY A 300 9.15 6.68 -2.21
CA GLY A 300 8.45 5.47 -2.67
C GLY A 300 6.97 5.39 -2.30
N LEU A 301 6.36 6.43 -1.74
CA LEU A 301 4.94 6.44 -1.41
C LEU A 301 4.05 6.67 -2.64
N GLY A 302 4.56 7.33 -3.68
CA GLY A 302 3.80 7.70 -4.89
C GLY A 302 2.90 8.91 -4.69
N THR A 303 2.61 9.26 -3.45
CA THR A 303 1.77 10.40 -3.09
C THR A 303 2.47 11.31 -2.09
N GLN A 304 2.05 12.55 -2.04
CA GLN A 304 2.46 13.51 -1.02
C GLN A 304 1.22 14.10 -0.36
N MET A 305 1.29 14.26 0.96
CA MET A 305 0.28 15.03 1.68
C MET A 305 0.52 16.52 1.43
N LYS A 306 -0.42 17.20 0.79
CA LYS A 306 -0.38 18.64 0.54
C LYS A 306 -1.63 19.31 1.09
N LEU A 307 -1.47 20.54 1.57
CA LEU A 307 -2.59 21.37 1.96
C LEU A 307 -3.50 21.62 0.76
N ASP A 308 -4.79 21.44 0.95
CA ASP A 308 -5.80 21.56 -0.08
C ASP A 308 -6.58 22.87 0.10
N PRO A 309 -6.56 23.78 -0.89
CA PRO A 309 -7.35 25.01 -0.84
C PRO A 309 -8.85 24.78 -0.59
N GLU A 310 -9.41 23.69 -1.13
CA GLU A 310 -10.84 23.36 -0.96
C GLU A 310 -11.17 22.89 0.47
N LEU A 311 -10.23 22.23 1.13
CA LEU A 311 -10.37 21.89 2.56
C LEU A 311 -10.16 23.08 3.48
N ILE A 312 -9.35 24.06 3.04
CA ILE A 312 -9.11 25.29 3.78
C ILE A 312 -10.33 26.22 3.66
N VAL A 313 -10.96 26.27 2.47
CA VAL A 313 -12.19 27.04 2.18
C VAL A 313 -13.30 26.08 1.71
N PRO A 314 -13.93 25.33 2.62
CA PRO A 314 -14.89 24.29 2.26
C PRO A 314 -16.24 24.83 1.78
N ASN A 315 -16.58 26.06 2.15
CA ASN A 315 -17.79 26.73 1.69
C ASN A 315 -17.45 28.06 1.01
N PRO A 316 -17.41 28.09 -0.32
CA PRO A 316 -17.09 29.30 -1.09
C PRO A 316 -18.18 30.36 -1.08
N ASP A 317 -19.38 30.06 -0.56
CA ASP A 317 -20.47 31.02 -0.40
C ASP A 317 -20.29 31.92 0.82
N ARG A 318 -19.39 31.58 1.74
CA ARG A 318 -19.05 32.40 2.88
C ARG A 318 -18.01 33.46 2.51
N SER A 319 -18.13 34.60 3.17
CA SER A 319 -17.11 35.66 3.12
C SER A 319 -15.96 35.40 4.11
N LEU A 320 -14.87 36.16 3.97
CA LEU A 320 -13.76 36.14 4.94
C LEU A 320 -14.25 36.51 6.36
N GLN A 321 -15.20 37.43 6.46
CA GLN A 321 -15.84 37.80 7.73
C GLN A 321 -16.69 36.67 8.33
N GLU A 322 -17.26 35.81 7.50
CA GLU A 322 -18.02 34.63 7.90
C GLU A 322 -17.19 33.37 8.04
N GLU A 323 -15.87 33.53 8.18
CA GLU A 323 -14.91 32.43 8.38
C GLU A 323 -14.82 31.46 7.21
N ALA A 324 -14.82 31.95 5.97
CA ALA A 324 -14.58 31.13 4.79
C ALA A 324 -13.27 30.32 4.92
N VAL A 325 -12.20 30.90 5.51
CA VAL A 325 -10.91 30.24 5.75
C VAL A 325 -10.92 29.51 7.09
N GLN A 326 -11.40 28.26 7.10
CA GLN A 326 -11.56 27.47 8.33
C GLN A 326 -10.26 27.13 9.05
N ALA A 327 -9.15 27.03 8.34
CA ALA A 327 -7.84 26.74 8.95
C ALA A 327 -7.36 27.83 9.92
N TRP A 328 -7.89 29.02 9.79
CA TRP A 328 -7.64 30.16 10.65
C TRP A 328 -8.88 30.58 11.43
N ASN A 329 -9.80 29.64 11.66
CA ASN A 329 -10.99 29.89 12.45
C ASN A 329 -10.62 30.60 13.75
N THR A 330 -11.05 31.82 13.87
CA THR A 330 -10.79 32.71 14.98
C THR A 330 -12.12 33.11 15.59
N ASP A 331 -12.58 32.39 16.61
CA ASP A 331 -13.71 32.80 17.47
C ASP A 331 -13.53 34.22 18.02
N ASP A 332 -12.30 34.72 17.93
CA ASP A 332 -11.92 36.07 18.36
C ASP A 332 -11.58 36.97 17.16
N ARG A 333 -12.59 37.69 16.63
CA ARG A 333 -12.40 38.76 15.62
C ARG A 333 -11.42 39.86 16.05
N ARG A 334 -10.98 39.89 17.29
CA ARG A 334 -9.94 40.77 17.82
C ARG A 334 -8.55 40.13 17.79
N GLY A 335 -8.46 38.85 17.40
CA GLY A 335 -7.22 38.11 17.38
C GLY A 335 -6.23 38.60 16.33
N TYR A 336 -4.95 38.31 16.57
CA TYR A 336 -3.83 38.69 15.68
C TYR A 336 -4.02 38.24 14.22
N ARG A 337 -4.58 37.04 14.01
CA ARG A 337 -4.78 36.47 12.65
C ARG A 337 -5.82 37.23 11.85
N TRP A 338 -6.93 37.58 12.47
CA TRP A 338 -7.97 38.36 11.80
C TRP A 338 -7.44 39.74 11.36
N ARG A 339 -6.75 40.43 12.27
CA ARG A 339 -6.13 41.73 11.93
C ARG A 339 -5.09 41.63 10.83
N MET A 340 -4.37 40.52 10.72
CA MET A 340 -3.47 40.27 9.62
C MET A 340 -4.21 40.14 8.29
N ILE A 341 -5.30 39.36 8.26
CA ILE A 341 -6.16 39.23 7.07
C ILE A 341 -6.74 40.60 6.69
N GLU A 342 -7.26 41.33 7.66
CA GLU A 342 -7.84 42.64 7.46
C GLU A 342 -6.83 43.62 6.84
N ALA A 343 -5.63 43.70 7.38
CA ALA A 343 -4.53 44.50 6.82
C ALA A 343 -4.10 44.09 5.41
N VAL A 344 -4.14 42.81 5.09
CA VAL A 344 -3.90 42.27 3.75
C VAL A 344 -5.02 42.71 2.81
N CYS A 345 -6.27 42.55 3.23
CA CYS A 345 -7.44 42.90 2.44
C CYS A 345 -7.48 44.41 2.14
N ASP A 346 -7.19 45.24 3.13
CA ASP A 346 -7.11 46.68 2.96
C ASP A 346 -5.99 47.10 1.99
N HIS A 347 -4.85 46.43 2.03
CA HIS A 347 -3.68 46.75 1.18
C HIS A 347 -3.88 46.33 -0.28
N PHE A 348 -4.58 45.23 -0.54
CA PHE A 348 -4.80 44.64 -1.88
C PHE A 348 -6.23 44.84 -2.42
N ASP A 349 -7.02 45.72 -1.81
CA ASP A 349 -8.42 45.99 -2.19
C ASP A 349 -9.27 44.71 -2.29
N ILE A 350 -9.15 43.81 -1.28
CA ILE A 350 -9.93 42.59 -1.21
C ILE A 350 -11.15 42.79 -0.32
N PRO A 351 -12.39 42.66 -0.82
CA PRO A 351 -13.57 42.81 0.01
C PRO A 351 -13.67 41.65 1.01
N THR A 352 -13.79 41.98 2.31
CA THR A 352 -13.86 40.97 3.37
C THR A 352 -15.28 40.42 3.59
N ASP A 353 -16.31 41.12 3.10
CA ASP A 353 -17.72 40.78 3.20
C ASP A 353 -18.27 40.03 1.96
N ALA A 354 -17.54 40.05 0.85
CA ALA A 354 -17.94 39.33 -0.36
C ALA A 354 -17.73 37.81 -0.19
N PRO A 355 -18.63 36.97 -0.73
CA PRO A 355 -18.46 35.53 -0.81
C PRO A 355 -17.11 35.16 -1.46
N TRP A 356 -16.44 34.16 -0.94
CA TRP A 356 -15.13 33.72 -1.45
C TRP A 356 -15.11 33.43 -2.95
N ARG A 357 -16.18 32.87 -3.49
CA ARG A 357 -16.33 32.61 -4.94
C ARG A 357 -16.32 33.86 -5.82
N GLU A 358 -16.67 35.01 -5.25
CA GLU A 358 -16.73 36.29 -5.98
C GLU A 358 -15.38 37.00 -6.01
N LEU A 359 -14.45 36.60 -5.14
CA LEU A 359 -13.06 37.05 -5.17
C LEU A 359 -12.39 36.53 -6.44
N ASN A 360 -11.67 37.41 -7.13
CA ASN A 360 -10.90 36.98 -8.28
C ASN A 360 -9.72 36.07 -7.90
N LYS A 361 -9.20 35.32 -8.87
CA LYS A 361 -8.12 34.33 -8.61
C LYS A 361 -6.84 34.96 -8.02
N ALA A 362 -6.53 36.21 -8.32
CA ALA A 362 -5.37 36.91 -7.75
C ALA A 362 -5.61 37.21 -6.27
N GLN A 363 -6.78 37.69 -5.90
CA GLN A 363 -7.17 37.95 -4.53
C GLN A 363 -7.19 36.65 -3.68
N GLN A 364 -7.80 35.58 -4.19
CA GLN A 364 -7.79 34.27 -3.56
C GLN A 364 -6.35 33.75 -3.36
N ARG A 365 -5.48 33.96 -4.37
CA ARG A 365 -4.08 33.56 -4.31
C ARG A 365 -3.32 34.31 -3.23
N ILE A 366 -3.53 35.62 -3.11
CA ILE A 366 -2.88 36.44 -2.06
C ILE A 366 -3.27 35.92 -0.68
N VAL A 367 -4.55 35.70 -0.42
CA VAL A 367 -5.00 35.19 0.88
C VAL A 367 -4.40 33.83 1.19
N LEU A 368 -4.39 32.89 0.22
CA LEU A 368 -3.93 31.52 0.44
C LEU A 368 -2.40 31.40 0.45
N TYR A 369 -1.69 32.08 -0.45
CA TYR A 369 -0.26 31.87 -0.70
C TYR A 369 0.64 33.04 -0.34
N GLY A 370 0.06 34.18 0.06
CA GLY A 370 0.83 35.31 0.57
C GLY A 370 1.07 36.45 -0.43
N SER A 371 1.67 37.54 0.07
CA SER A 371 1.96 38.77 -0.66
C SER A 371 3.24 38.71 -1.51
N GLY A 372 3.94 37.58 -1.57
CA GLY A 372 5.25 37.51 -2.21
C GLY A 372 6.27 38.42 -1.55
N ASP A 373 7.00 39.22 -2.35
CA ASP A 373 8.01 40.16 -1.83
C ASP A 373 7.43 41.47 -1.29
N GLU A 374 6.12 41.69 -1.48
CA GLU A 374 5.47 42.91 -1.06
C GLU A 374 5.25 42.93 0.46
N ARG A 375 5.66 44.09 1.09
CA ARG A 375 5.54 44.27 2.53
C ARG A 375 4.30 45.11 2.84
N ILE A 376 3.41 44.53 3.61
CA ILE A 376 2.18 45.15 4.11
C ILE A 376 2.42 45.80 5.47
N GLN A 377 1.68 46.87 5.76
CA GLN A 377 1.73 47.55 7.04
C GLN A 377 0.62 46.99 7.94
N ILE A 378 1.00 46.44 9.09
CA ILE A 378 0.07 45.92 10.09
C ILE A 378 0.04 46.87 11.28
N GLU A 379 -1.17 47.22 11.70
CA GLU A 379 -1.39 47.98 12.93
C GLU A 379 -2.07 47.05 13.94
N TYR A 380 -1.51 46.97 15.15
CA TYR A 380 -2.15 46.24 16.25
C TYR A 380 -2.04 47.00 17.57
N VAL A 381 -3.08 46.79 18.41
CA VAL A 381 -3.08 47.30 19.77
C VAL A 381 -2.71 46.14 20.67
N ASN A 382 -1.62 46.27 21.47
CA ASN A 382 -1.21 45.27 22.40
C ASN A 382 -2.20 45.19 23.61
N ARG A 383 -2.03 44.19 24.48
CA ARG A 383 -2.89 44.00 25.66
C ARG A 383 -2.84 45.21 26.63
N GLU A 384 -1.83 46.04 26.51
CA GLU A 384 -1.61 47.24 27.33
C GLU A 384 -2.17 48.53 26.68
N GLY A 385 -2.87 48.38 25.52
CA GLY A 385 -3.50 49.52 24.83
C GLY A 385 -2.60 50.32 23.90
N HIS A 386 -1.31 49.97 23.73
CA HIS A 386 -0.40 50.70 22.83
C HIS A 386 -0.57 50.26 21.39
N ARG A 387 -0.72 51.24 20.48
CA ARG A 387 -0.72 51.00 19.02
C ARG A 387 0.70 50.77 18.54
N ARG A 388 0.96 49.69 17.86
CA ARG A 388 2.22 49.36 17.19
C ARG A 388 1.98 49.17 15.70
N ARG A 389 2.90 49.73 14.90
CA ARG A 389 2.94 49.61 13.45
C ARG A 389 4.23 48.92 13.05
N TYR A 390 4.14 47.90 12.21
CA TYR A 390 5.33 47.27 11.61
C TYR A 390 5.03 46.84 10.19
N ARG A 391 6.07 46.74 9.36
CA ARG A 391 5.95 46.25 7.99
C ARG A 391 6.47 44.81 7.91
N THR A 392 5.69 43.93 7.37
CA THR A 392 6.04 42.50 7.19
C THR A 392 5.51 41.99 5.87
N GLN A 393 6.08 40.88 5.38
CA GLN A 393 5.51 40.10 4.29
C GLN A 393 4.40 39.24 4.85
N TYR A 394 3.32 39.11 4.12
CA TYR A 394 2.26 38.21 4.46
C TYR A 394 2.57 36.82 3.89
N GLU A 395 2.81 35.87 4.77
CA GLU A 395 3.21 34.49 4.41
C GLU A 395 2.12 33.72 3.64
N GLY A 396 0.84 34.02 3.87
CA GLY A 396 -0.30 33.25 3.37
C GLY A 396 -0.74 32.13 4.30
N VAL A 397 -1.95 31.64 4.11
CA VAL A 397 -2.54 30.57 4.94
C VAL A 397 -1.80 29.25 4.72
N ILE A 398 -1.56 28.85 3.48
CA ILE A 398 -0.94 27.58 3.12
C ILE A 398 0.52 27.52 3.57
N PRO A 399 1.41 28.43 3.21
CA PRO A 399 2.80 28.39 3.69
C PRO A 399 2.90 28.44 5.21
N ASN A 400 2.04 29.21 5.89
CA ASN A 400 2.01 29.25 7.35
C ASN A 400 1.67 27.89 7.96
N LEU A 401 0.68 27.19 7.42
CA LEU A 401 0.30 25.86 7.88
C LEU A 401 1.39 24.83 7.58
N GLU A 402 2.04 24.90 6.40
CA GLU A 402 3.15 24.02 6.05
C GLU A 402 4.34 24.18 6.99
N ARG A 403 4.72 25.41 7.29
CA ARG A 403 5.78 25.70 8.25
C ARG A 403 5.42 25.16 9.63
N ARG A 404 4.22 25.47 10.12
CA ARG A 404 3.74 24.97 11.42
C ARG A 404 3.65 23.45 11.49
N TYR A 405 3.28 22.79 10.40
CA TYR A 405 3.26 21.32 10.33
C TYR A 405 4.65 20.72 10.49
N ARG A 406 5.67 21.34 9.90
CA ARG A 406 7.08 20.93 10.02
C ARG A 406 7.67 21.19 11.39
N GLU A 407 7.34 22.34 11.99
CA GLU A 407 7.94 22.81 13.25
C GLU A 407 7.27 22.26 14.51
N THR A 408 6.01 21.81 14.43
CA THR A 408 5.27 21.36 15.62
C THR A 408 5.71 20.00 16.13
N ASN A 409 5.95 19.92 17.45
CA ASN A 409 6.18 18.65 18.16
C ASN A 409 4.90 18.08 18.80
N SER A 410 3.75 18.76 18.63
CA SER A 410 2.47 18.35 19.18
C SER A 410 1.68 17.51 18.17
N ASP A 411 1.43 16.23 18.47
CA ASP A 411 0.61 15.35 17.64
C ASP A 411 -0.81 15.88 17.46
N TYR A 412 -1.36 16.54 18.47
CA TYR A 412 -2.68 17.19 18.39
C TYR A 412 -2.69 18.30 17.33
N MET A 413 -1.67 19.19 17.34
CA MET A 413 -1.57 20.27 16.36
C MET A 413 -1.27 19.73 14.96
N ARG A 414 -0.43 18.69 14.87
CA ARG A 414 -0.15 18.00 13.59
C ARG A 414 -1.42 17.41 13.01
N GLY A 415 -2.23 16.70 13.82
CA GLY A 415 -3.51 16.14 13.40
C GLY A 415 -4.52 17.20 12.96
N LYS A 416 -4.57 18.36 13.64
CA LYS A 416 -5.43 19.49 13.20
C LYS A 416 -5.03 20.05 11.84
N ILE A 417 -3.73 20.14 11.54
CA ILE A 417 -3.26 20.63 10.24
C ILE A 417 -3.47 19.56 9.16
N GLN A 418 -3.26 18.29 9.47
CA GLN A 418 -3.52 17.18 8.56
C GLN A 418 -4.97 17.12 8.07
N ALA A 419 -5.92 17.58 8.88
CA ALA A 419 -7.33 17.67 8.48
C ALA A 419 -7.58 18.61 7.28
N PHE A 420 -6.60 19.45 6.91
CA PHE A 420 -6.63 20.32 5.72
C PHE A 420 -5.72 19.81 4.60
N MET A 421 -5.21 18.58 4.70
CA MET A 421 -4.32 17.98 3.71
C MET A 421 -5.02 16.86 2.95
N THR A 422 -4.70 16.74 1.67
CA THR A 422 -5.09 15.62 0.80
C THR A 422 -3.86 14.89 0.28
N HIS A 423 -4.04 13.62 -0.05
CA HIS A 423 -3.02 12.85 -0.77
C HIS A 423 -3.10 13.16 -2.26
N ARG A 424 -2.07 13.80 -2.80
CA ARG A 424 -1.95 14.05 -4.24
C ARG A 424 -0.82 13.22 -4.85
N PRO A 425 -0.93 12.78 -6.11
CA PRO A 425 0.18 12.12 -6.79
C PRO A 425 1.46 12.95 -6.70
N CYS A 426 2.58 12.29 -6.45
CA CYS A 426 3.88 12.96 -6.37
C CYS A 426 4.23 13.59 -7.72
N PRO A 427 4.52 14.89 -7.82
CA PRO A 427 4.79 15.57 -9.09
C PRO A 427 6.04 15.06 -9.79
N ALA A 428 7.03 14.55 -9.05
CA ALA A 428 8.29 14.06 -9.62
C ALA A 428 8.15 12.69 -10.30
N CYS A 429 7.32 11.79 -9.74
CA CYS A 429 7.14 10.45 -10.31
C CYS A 429 5.73 10.20 -10.88
N GLY A 430 4.83 11.19 -10.85
CA GLY A 430 3.46 11.03 -11.33
C GLY A 430 2.65 9.93 -10.64
N GLY A 431 3.05 9.52 -9.45
CA GLY A 431 2.44 8.37 -8.72
C GLY A 431 3.19 7.06 -8.87
N ALA A 432 4.17 6.95 -9.78
CA ALA A 432 4.88 5.72 -10.11
C ALA A 432 5.80 5.18 -9.00
N ARG A 433 6.04 5.91 -7.91
CA ARG A 433 6.85 5.54 -6.73
C ARG A 433 8.35 5.34 -6.99
N LEU A 434 8.77 5.20 -8.25
CA LEU A 434 10.12 4.85 -8.68
C LEU A 434 10.88 6.05 -9.24
N ARG A 435 12.20 5.92 -9.30
CA ARG A 435 13.09 6.85 -9.98
C ARG A 435 12.90 6.80 -11.49
N PRO A 436 13.17 7.91 -12.24
CA PRO A 436 13.08 7.94 -13.71
C PRO A 436 13.89 6.84 -14.41
N VAL A 437 15.06 6.50 -13.88
CA VAL A 437 15.91 5.42 -14.41
C VAL A 437 15.20 4.07 -14.40
N ALA A 438 14.50 3.73 -13.32
CA ALA A 438 13.74 2.48 -13.22
C ALA A 438 12.53 2.47 -14.17
N LEU A 439 11.88 3.61 -14.35
CA LEU A 439 10.74 3.77 -15.25
C LEU A 439 11.14 3.72 -16.72
N ALA A 440 12.39 4.03 -17.04
CA ALA A 440 12.94 3.99 -18.39
C ALA A 440 13.42 2.59 -18.84
N VAL A 441 13.26 1.55 -18.00
CA VAL A 441 13.53 0.16 -18.41
C VAL A 441 12.23 -0.49 -18.82
N THR A 442 12.22 -1.15 -20.01
CA THR A 442 11.03 -1.79 -20.56
C THR A 442 11.23 -3.28 -20.85
N VAL A 443 10.16 -4.04 -20.82
CA VAL A 443 10.05 -5.42 -21.32
C VAL A 443 8.92 -5.43 -22.34
N ALA A 444 9.20 -5.84 -23.58
CA ALA A 444 8.25 -5.73 -24.69
C ALA A 444 7.56 -4.34 -24.73
N ASP A 445 8.38 -3.28 -24.70
CA ASP A 445 8.00 -1.86 -24.76
C ASP A 445 7.12 -1.35 -23.59
N LYS A 446 7.01 -2.11 -22.51
CA LYS A 446 6.24 -1.73 -21.33
C LYS A 446 7.13 -1.53 -20.11
N SER A 447 6.96 -0.40 -19.42
CA SER A 447 7.61 -0.16 -18.12
C SER A 447 6.93 -0.94 -16.99
N ILE A 448 7.64 -1.18 -15.89
CA ILE A 448 7.08 -1.90 -14.74
C ILE A 448 5.85 -1.17 -14.16
N ASN A 449 5.86 0.17 -14.17
CA ASN A 449 4.75 0.98 -13.66
C ASN A 449 3.51 0.86 -14.55
N GLU A 450 3.67 0.87 -15.88
CA GLU A 450 2.55 0.65 -16.80
C GLU A 450 1.89 -0.70 -16.53
N LEU A 451 2.67 -1.77 -16.44
CA LEU A 451 2.14 -3.12 -16.19
C LEU A 451 1.43 -3.22 -14.84
N THR A 452 1.99 -2.63 -13.78
CA THR A 452 1.37 -2.70 -12.45
C THR A 452 0.11 -1.86 -12.33
N SER A 453 -0.09 -0.87 -13.19
CA SER A 453 -1.31 -0.05 -13.25
C SER A 453 -2.46 -0.71 -14.03
N TRP A 454 -2.19 -1.79 -14.76
CA TRP A 454 -3.23 -2.53 -15.47
C TRP A 454 -4.04 -3.42 -14.54
N PRO A 455 -5.33 -3.66 -14.84
CA PRO A 455 -6.09 -4.71 -14.18
C PRO A 455 -5.38 -6.06 -14.31
N VAL A 456 -5.42 -6.84 -13.23
CA VAL A 456 -4.81 -8.19 -13.17
C VAL A 456 -5.21 -9.07 -14.36
N GLY A 457 -6.50 -8.98 -14.78
CA GLY A 457 -6.97 -9.71 -15.97
C GLY A 457 -6.26 -9.28 -17.24
N GLY A 458 -6.13 -7.97 -17.48
CA GLY A 458 -5.44 -7.44 -18.66
C GLY A 458 -3.93 -7.73 -18.64
N LEU A 459 -3.31 -7.76 -17.46
CA LEU A 459 -1.91 -8.17 -17.33
C LEU A 459 -1.72 -9.66 -17.63
N LEU A 460 -2.68 -10.51 -17.20
CA LEU A 460 -2.67 -11.93 -17.53
C LEU A 460 -2.79 -12.14 -19.05
N ASP A 461 -3.73 -11.45 -19.71
CA ASP A 461 -3.90 -11.51 -21.16
C ASP A 461 -2.62 -11.08 -21.89
N TRP A 462 -1.94 -10.02 -21.43
CA TRP A 462 -0.67 -9.57 -21.99
C TRP A 462 0.45 -10.63 -21.84
N ILE A 463 0.55 -11.33 -20.70
CA ILE A 463 1.53 -12.41 -20.53
C ILE A 463 1.20 -13.60 -21.44
N ASP A 464 -0.07 -13.91 -21.62
CA ASP A 464 -0.53 -14.94 -22.54
C ASP A 464 -0.15 -14.61 -24.00
N GLU A 465 -0.38 -13.35 -24.42
CA GLU A 465 0.06 -12.86 -25.73
C GLU A 465 1.59 -12.90 -25.87
N LEU A 466 2.31 -12.42 -24.84
CA LEU A 466 3.76 -12.41 -24.79
C LEU A 466 4.36 -13.82 -24.89
N SER A 467 3.68 -14.83 -24.36
CA SER A 467 4.09 -16.23 -24.38
C SER A 467 3.44 -17.07 -25.51
N ASP A 468 2.71 -16.46 -26.44
CA ASP A 468 1.88 -17.12 -27.45
C ASP A 468 0.89 -18.16 -26.86
N GLY A 469 0.36 -17.90 -25.65
CA GLY A 469 -0.57 -18.77 -24.93
C GLY A 469 0.05 -20.05 -24.35
N ARG A 470 1.36 -20.21 -24.40
CA ARG A 470 2.06 -21.46 -24.01
C ARG A 470 1.94 -21.80 -22.53
N PHE A 471 1.63 -20.83 -21.68
CA PHE A 471 1.42 -21.10 -20.26
C PHE A 471 0.02 -21.61 -19.94
N ARG A 472 -0.95 -21.49 -20.87
CA ARG A 472 -2.29 -22.04 -20.74
C ARG A 472 -2.33 -23.56 -20.87
N ASP A 473 -1.46 -24.12 -21.71
CA ASP A 473 -1.34 -25.56 -21.93
C ASP A 473 -0.28 -26.15 -20.99
N ALA A 474 -0.75 -26.74 -19.90
CA ALA A 474 0.12 -27.35 -18.86
C ALA A 474 0.82 -28.66 -19.32
N SER A 475 0.64 -29.08 -20.58
CA SER A 475 1.11 -30.37 -21.08
C SER A 475 2.62 -30.40 -21.42
N GLU A 476 3.25 -29.24 -21.71
CA GLU A 476 4.67 -29.18 -22.01
C GLU A 476 5.48 -28.55 -20.89
N PRO A 477 6.66 -29.10 -20.54
CA PRO A 477 7.59 -28.47 -19.60
C PRO A 477 8.06 -27.11 -20.12
N VAL A 478 8.06 -26.09 -19.27
CA VAL A 478 8.49 -24.71 -19.61
C VAL A 478 9.90 -24.69 -20.23
N GLU A 479 10.73 -25.67 -19.93
CA GLU A 479 12.10 -25.77 -20.43
C GLU A 479 12.21 -26.11 -21.93
N VAL A 480 11.18 -26.69 -22.50
CA VAL A 480 11.13 -27.13 -23.91
C VAL A 480 10.52 -26.05 -24.85
N LEU A 481 9.84 -25.06 -24.27
CA LEU A 481 9.18 -24.00 -25.05
C LEU A 481 10.18 -23.11 -25.77
N LYS A 482 9.98 -22.88 -27.08
CA LYS A 482 10.78 -21.96 -27.90
C LYS A 482 10.41 -20.51 -27.60
N ALA A 483 11.32 -19.57 -27.87
CA ALA A 483 11.05 -18.15 -27.72
C ALA A 483 9.86 -17.71 -28.60
N PRO A 484 8.93 -16.90 -28.08
CA PRO A 484 7.90 -16.25 -28.88
C PRO A 484 8.48 -15.13 -29.71
N LYS A 485 7.75 -14.70 -30.77
CA LYS A 485 8.23 -13.65 -31.71
C LYS A 485 8.53 -12.30 -31.06
N SER A 486 7.88 -12.00 -29.95
CA SER A 486 8.00 -10.73 -29.21
C SER A 486 9.22 -10.65 -28.28
N LEU A 487 9.90 -11.77 -28.00
CA LEU A 487 11.09 -11.84 -27.19
C LEU A 487 12.24 -12.50 -27.97
N THR A 488 13.46 -12.06 -27.73
CA THR A 488 14.65 -12.75 -28.24
C THR A 488 14.84 -14.10 -27.55
N GLU A 489 15.50 -15.06 -28.18
CA GLU A 489 15.79 -16.37 -27.59
C GLU A 489 16.47 -16.24 -26.23
N LYS A 490 17.43 -15.32 -26.11
CA LYS A 490 18.13 -15.03 -24.84
C LYS A 490 17.17 -14.52 -23.76
N GLN A 491 16.30 -13.56 -24.08
CA GLN A 491 15.31 -13.01 -23.16
C GLN A 491 14.33 -14.08 -22.70
N TRP A 492 13.88 -14.94 -23.63
CA TRP A 492 12.98 -16.04 -23.31
C TRP A 492 13.63 -17.06 -22.38
N GLN A 493 14.84 -17.53 -22.68
CA GLN A 493 15.55 -18.49 -21.83
C GLN A 493 15.74 -17.99 -20.41
N ILE A 494 16.01 -16.71 -20.23
CA ILE A 494 16.18 -16.09 -18.91
C ILE A 494 14.82 -15.87 -18.21
N GLY A 495 13.82 -15.35 -18.95
CA GLY A 495 12.58 -14.86 -18.36
C GLY A 495 11.47 -15.89 -18.20
N ARG A 496 11.44 -16.98 -18.96
CA ARG A 496 10.31 -17.93 -19.07
C ARG A 496 9.85 -18.51 -17.73
N ARG A 497 10.77 -18.84 -16.80
CA ARG A 497 10.42 -19.36 -15.46
C ARG A 497 9.75 -18.28 -14.61
N VAL A 498 10.28 -17.06 -14.66
CA VAL A 498 9.74 -15.91 -13.94
C VAL A 498 8.36 -15.53 -14.50
N LEU A 499 8.21 -15.50 -15.82
CA LEU A 499 6.93 -15.24 -16.48
C LEU A 499 5.88 -16.31 -16.11
N LYS A 500 6.25 -17.59 -16.05
CA LYS A 500 5.36 -18.67 -15.62
C LYS A 500 4.88 -18.46 -14.18
N GLU A 501 5.77 -18.10 -13.27
CA GLU A 501 5.41 -17.82 -11.86
C GLU A 501 4.47 -16.61 -11.75
N VAL A 502 4.71 -15.56 -12.54
CA VAL A 502 3.80 -14.38 -12.60
C VAL A 502 2.46 -14.78 -13.18
N HIS A 503 2.44 -15.53 -14.28
CA HIS A 503 1.22 -16.02 -14.92
C HIS A 503 0.35 -16.81 -13.92
N ASP A 504 0.92 -17.82 -13.23
CA ASP A 504 0.20 -18.69 -12.31
C ASP A 504 -0.42 -17.87 -11.15
N ARG A 505 0.32 -16.92 -10.58
CA ARG A 505 -0.19 -16.05 -9.51
C ARG A 505 -1.31 -15.13 -9.98
N LEU A 506 -1.18 -14.57 -11.20
CA LEU A 506 -2.26 -13.75 -11.80
C LEU A 506 -3.49 -14.59 -12.07
N GLN A 507 -3.32 -15.80 -12.57
CA GLN A 507 -4.41 -16.75 -12.81
C GLN A 507 -5.18 -17.07 -11.50
N PHE A 508 -4.46 -17.24 -10.38
CA PHE A 508 -5.11 -17.42 -9.08
C PHE A 508 -5.90 -16.19 -8.63
N LEU A 509 -5.37 -14.98 -8.82
CA LEU A 509 -6.11 -13.76 -8.52
C LEU A 509 -7.40 -13.64 -9.37
N VAL A 510 -7.34 -14.02 -10.65
CA VAL A 510 -8.51 -14.04 -11.52
C VAL A 510 -9.52 -15.09 -11.08
N SER A 511 -9.05 -16.29 -10.67
CA SER A 511 -9.92 -17.40 -10.22
C SER A 511 -10.71 -17.05 -8.96
N VAL A 512 -10.15 -16.26 -8.05
CA VAL A 512 -10.87 -15.76 -6.86
C VAL A 512 -11.66 -14.46 -7.11
N GLY A 513 -11.83 -14.05 -8.38
CA GLY A 513 -12.65 -12.90 -8.76
C GLY A 513 -12.00 -11.53 -8.54
N LEU A 514 -10.66 -11.45 -8.49
CA LEU A 514 -9.90 -10.21 -8.29
C LEU A 514 -9.25 -9.64 -9.58
N GLY A 515 -9.68 -10.11 -10.75
CA GLY A 515 -9.13 -9.69 -12.05
C GLY A 515 -9.25 -8.19 -12.35
N TYR A 516 -10.10 -7.46 -11.64
CA TYR A 516 -10.27 -6.01 -11.79
C TYR A 516 -9.28 -5.17 -10.98
N LEU A 517 -8.59 -5.74 -9.98
CA LEU A 517 -7.60 -5.03 -9.17
C LEU A 517 -6.36 -4.73 -10.00
N THR A 518 -5.65 -3.67 -9.63
CA THR A 518 -4.33 -3.34 -10.16
C THR A 518 -3.25 -3.72 -9.14
N LEU A 519 -2.04 -4.07 -9.61
CA LEU A 519 -0.94 -4.48 -8.72
C LEU A 519 -0.37 -3.31 -7.91
N ASP A 520 -0.48 -2.08 -8.40
CA ASP A 520 -0.02 -0.84 -7.74
C ASP A 520 -0.99 -0.35 -6.66
N ARG A 521 -2.23 -0.88 -6.62
CA ARG A 521 -3.24 -0.50 -5.63
C ARG A 521 -2.72 -0.74 -4.21
N SER A 522 -2.82 0.31 -3.37
CA SER A 522 -2.38 0.24 -1.98
C SER A 522 -3.19 -0.80 -1.20
N ALA A 523 -2.51 -1.65 -0.44
CA ALA A 523 -3.15 -2.66 0.41
C ALA A 523 -4.08 -2.03 1.47
N THR A 524 -3.81 -0.79 1.90
CA THR A 524 -4.65 -0.06 2.87
C THR A 524 -6.03 0.33 2.33
N THR A 525 -6.22 0.32 1.00
CA THR A 525 -7.49 0.66 0.34
C THR A 525 -8.35 -0.56 0.01
N LEU A 526 -7.89 -1.76 0.34
CA LEU A 526 -8.60 -3.00 0.06
C LEU A 526 -9.76 -3.19 1.05
N ALA A 527 -10.89 -3.66 0.55
CA ALA A 527 -11.96 -4.17 1.40
C ALA A 527 -11.50 -5.47 2.10
N GLY A 528 -12.07 -5.77 3.28
CA GLY A 528 -11.70 -6.99 4.03
C GLY A 528 -11.78 -8.27 3.19
N GLY A 529 -12.85 -8.44 2.40
CA GLY A 529 -12.99 -9.58 1.49
C GLY A 529 -12.00 -9.60 0.32
N GLU A 530 -11.55 -8.43 -0.18
CA GLU A 530 -10.49 -8.36 -1.20
C GLU A 530 -9.15 -8.82 -0.61
N ALA A 531 -8.79 -8.32 0.58
CA ALA A 531 -7.54 -8.68 1.26
C ALA A 531 -7.50 -10.19 1.60
N GLN A 532 -8.61 -10.75 2.07
CA GLN A 532 -8.73 -12.18 2.37
C GLN A 532 -8.54 -13.05 1.12
N ARG A 533 -9.17 -12.68 0.00
CA ARG A 533 -9.02 -13.39 -1.28
C ARG A 533 -7.62 -13.28 -1.87
N ILE A 534 -6.94 -12.16 -1.68
CA ILE A 534 -5.51 -12.02 -2.05
C ILE A 534 -4.67 -13.03 -1.26
N ARG A 535 -4.88 -13.13 0.05
CA ARG A 535 -4.18 -14.14 0.88
C ARG A 535 -4.51 -15.57 0.42
N LEU A 536 -5.78 -15.84 0.13
CA LEU A 536 -6.19 -17.16 -0.38
C LEU A 536 -5.46 -17.46 -1.70
N ALA A 537 -5.45 -16.56 -2.66
CA ALA A 537 -4.76 -16.73 -3.93
C ALA A 537 -3.25 -16.96 -3.74
N THR A 538 -2.61 -16.25 -2.80
CA THR A 538 -1.19 -16.42 -2.48
C THR A 538 -0.91 -17.81 -1.89
N GLN A 539 -1.78 -18.33 -1.02
CA GLN A 539 -1.63 -19.65 -0.42
C GLN A 539 -1.83 -20.78 -1.43
N ILE A 540 -2.79 -20.65 -2.35
CA ILE A 540 -2.98 -21.61 -3.45
C ILE A 540 -1.73 -21.66 -4.33
N GLY A 541 -1.16 -20.49 -4.64
CA GLY A 541 0.07 -20.39 -5.42
C GLY A 541 1.27 -21.13 -4.79
N SER A 542 1.28 -21.31 -3.47
CA SER A 542 2.34 -22.04 -2.77
C SER A 542 2.30 -23.56 -3.00
N ARG A 543 1.16 -24.11 -3.47
CA ARG A 543 0.91 -25.54 -3.71
C ARG A 543 1.32 -26.44 -2.53
N LEU A 544 1.13 -25.96 -1.30
CA LEU A 544 1.42 -26.75 -0.10
C LEU A 544 0.46 -27.94 0.00
N VAL A 545 0.95 -29.06 0.50
CA VAL A 545 0.23 -30.35 0.66
C VAL A 545 0.26 -30.79 2.11
N GLY A 546 -0.84 -31.41 2.59
CA GLY A 546 -0.93 -31.91 3.97
C GLY A 546 -1.10 -30.82 5.02
N VAL A 547 -1.56 -29.64 4.65
CA VAL A 547 -1.79 -28.48 5.52
C VAL A 547 -3.26 -28.41 5.95
N LEU A 548 -3.50 -27.91 7.16
CA LEU A 548 -4.83 -27.51 7.63
C LEU A 548 -5.04 -26.02 7.36
N TYR A 549 -5.91 -25.67 6.44
CA TYR A 549 -6.34 -24.30 6.20
C TYR A 549 -7.59 -23.96 7.01
N VAL A 550 -7.55 -22.88 7.76
CA VAL A 550 -8.68 -22.38 8.52
C VAL A 550 -9.13 -21.04 7.92
N LEU A 551 -10.34 -20.99 7.37
CA LEU A 551 -10.88 -19.83 6.65
C LEU A 551 -12.08 -19.25 7.40
N ASP A 552 -12.17 -17.90 7.47
CA ASP A 552 -13.26 -17.17 8.11
C ASP A 552 -14.12 -16.49 7.04
N GLU A 553 -15.33 -16.98 6.81
CA GLU A 553 -16.34 -16.44 5.89
C GLU A 553 -15.76 -16.00 4.52
N PRO A 554 -15.06 -16.88 3.77
CA PRO A 554 -14.38 -16.48 2.53
C PRO A 554 -15.33 -16.03 1.42
N SER A 555 -16.63 -16.34 1.48
CA SER A 555 -17.67 -15.93 0.52
C SER A 555 -18.19 -14.51 0.74
N ILE A 556 -17.80 -13.84 1.84
CA ILE A 556 -18.38 -12.54 2.21
C ILE A 556 -18.21 -11.47 1.11
N GLY A 557 -19.31 -10.81 0.77
CA GLY A 557 -19.31 -9.74 -0.23
C GLY A 557 -19.13 -10.21 -1.68
N LEU A 558 -19.17 -11.53 -1.93
CA LEU A 558 -19.12 -12.09 -3.27
C LEU A 558 -20.51 -12.08 -3.96
N HIS A 559 -20.47 -11.84 -5.26
CA HIS A 559 -21.60 -12.15 -6.13
C HIS A 559 -21.67 -13.67 -6.37
N HIS A 560 -22.86 -14.23 -6.56
CA HIS A 560 -23.05 -15.68 -6.78
C HIS A 560 -22.16 -16.27 -7.89
N ARG A 561 -21.90 -15.51 -8.96
CA ARG A 561 -20.97 -15.92 -10.03
C ARG A 561 -19.53 -16.13 -9.52
N ASP A 562 -19.05 -15.21 -8.69
CA ASP A 562 -17.67 -15.25 -8.19
C ASP A 562 -17.54 -16.29 -7.07
N GLN A 563 -18.63 -16.57 -6.35
CA GLN A 563 -18.73 -17.59 -5.33
C GLN A 563 -18.54 -19.00 -5.88
N ALA A 564 -19.16 -19.31 -7.03
CA ALA A 564 -18.96 -20.61 -7.69
C ALA A 564 -17.48 -20.86 -8.03
N ARG A 565 -16.74 -19.82 -8.42
CA ARG A 565 -15.30 -19.88 -8.65
C ARG A 565 -14.52 -20.14 -7.36
N LEU A 566 -14.89 -19.44 -6.28
CA LEU A 566 -14.28 -19.66 -4.96
C LEU A 566 -14.45 -21.10 -4.50
N ILE A 567 -15.67 -21.66 -4.58
CA ILE A 567 -15.93 -23.04 -4.19
C ILE A 567 -15.07 -24.02 -5.01
N LYS A 568 -14.99 -23.80 -6.34
CA LYS A 568 -14.11 -24.61 -7.19
C LYS A 568 -12.67 -24.56 -6.72
N THR A 569 -12.17 -23.37 -6.39
CA THR A 569 -10.82 -23.16 -5.88
C THR A 569 -10.57 -23.85 -4.54
N LEU A 570 -11.55 -23.84 -3.63
CA LEU A 570 -11.47 -24.56 -2.36
C LEU A 570 -11.41 -26.10 -2.58
N HIS A 571 -12.19 -26.62 -3.51
CA HIS A 571 -12.11 -28.04 -3.89
C HIS A 571 -10.75 -28.40 -4.50
N GLU A 572 -10.18 -27.54 -5.36
CA GLU A 572 -8.83 -27.75 -5.91
C GLU A 572 -7.77 -27.81 -4.79
N MET A 573 -7.88 -26.94 -3.77
CA MET A 573 -6.98 -26.99 -2.59
C MET A 573 -7.15 -28.29 -1.80
N ARG A 574 -8.39 -28.74 -1.58
CA ARG A 574 -8.69 -30.01 -0.93
C ARG A 574 -8.08 -31.18 -1.71
N ASP A 575 -8.29 -31.20 -3.02
CA ASP A 575 -7.87 -32.29 -3.91
C ASP A 575 -6.33 -32.42 -4.01
N LEU A 576 -5.59 -31.38 -3.63
CA LEU A 576 -4.14 -31.44 -3.40
C LEU A 576 -3.75 -32.21 -2.13
N GLY A 577 -4.70 -32.70 -1.33
CA GLY A 577 -4.43 -33.40 -0.07
C GLY A 577 -4.36 -32.51 1.15
N ASN A 578 -5.11 -31.40 1.16
CA ASN A 578 -5.22 -30.49 2.29
C ASN A 578 -6.57 -30.63 3.00
N THR A 579 -6.57 -30.37 4.30
CA THR A 579 -7.81 -30.28 5.08
C THR A 579 -8.24 -28.83 5.14
N LEU A 580 -9.48 -28.55 4.74
CA LEU A 580 -10.05 -27.20 4.78
C LEU A 580 -11.09 -27.10 5.89
N LEU A 581 -10.89 -26.19 6.82
CA LEU A 581 -11.84 -25.88 7.89
C LEU A 581 -12.41 -24.48 7.63
N VAL A 582 -13.65 -24.41 7.17
CA VAL A 582 -14.27 -23.17 6.69
C VAL A 582 -15.39 -22.77 7.63
N VAL A 583 -15.28 -21.60 8.28
CA VAL A 583 -16.41 -21.00 8.99
C VAL A 583 -17.28 -20.30 7.95
N GLU A 584 -18.54 -20.73 7.79
CA GLU A 584 -19.41 -20.21 6.74
C GLU A 584 -20.90 -20.20 7.10
N HIS A 585 -21.60 -19.29 6.42
CA HIS A 585 -23.04 -19.09 6.55
C HIS A 585 -23.77 -19.17 5.20
N ASP A 586 -23.03 -19.21 4.12
CA ASP A 586 -23.57 -19.21 2.78
C ASP A 586 -24.06 -20.59 2.36
N GLU A 587 -25.28 -20.63 1.82
CA GLU A 587 -25.97 -21.86 1.43
C GLU A 587 -25.17 -22.66 0.40
N ALA A 588 -24.64 -22.03 -0.65
CA ALA A 588 -23.93 -22.74 -1.72
C ALA A 588 -22.63 -23.37 -1.20
N THR A 589 -21.90 -22.67 -0.31
CA THR A 589 -20.68 -23.20 0.30
C THR A 589 -20.95 -24.32 1.28
N ILE A 590 -22.04 -24.25 2.08
CA ILE A 590 -22.47 -25.31 2.99
C ILE A 590 -22.86 -26.55 2.19
N LEU A 591 -23.62 -26.39 1.10
CA LEU A 591 -24.04 -27.52 0.25
C LEU A 591 -22.89 -28.19 -0.52
N ALA A 592 -21.78 -27.46 -0.74
CA ALA A 592 -20.58 -27.96 -1.39
C ALA A 592 -19.59 -28.66 -0.43
N ALA A 593 -19.86 -28.64 0.89
CA ALA A 593 -18.98 -29.24 1.90
C ALA A 593 -19.05 -30.77 1.90
N ASP A 594 -17.94 -31.42 2.16
CA ASP A 594 -17.86 -32.84 2.39
C ASP A 594 -18.39 -33.22 3.81
N TRP A 595 -18.18 -32.33 4.78
CA TRP A 595 -18.58 -32.50 6.17
C TRP A 595 -18.99 -31.17 6.80
N ILE A 596 -19.98 -31.19 7.67
CA ILE A 596 -20.51 -30.01 8.35
C ILE A 596 -20.51 -30.22 9.86
N ILE A 597 -20.16 -29.18 10.61
CA ILE A 597 -20.29 -29.10 12.06
C ILE A 597 -21.19 -27.89 12.37
N ASP A 598 -22.40 -28.17 12.86
CA ASP A 598 -23.37 -27.11 13.24
C ASP A 598 -23.29 -26.86 14.74
N LEU A 599 -22.92 -25.59 15.10
CA LEU A 599 -22.76 -25.15 16.49
C LEU A 599 -23.95 -24.31 16.93
N GLY A 600 -24.41 -24.56 18.14
CA GLY A 600 -25.58 -23.91 18.71
C GLY A 600 -25.80 -24.25 20.18
N PRO A 601 -27.10 -24.41 20.59
CA PRO A 601 -28.31 -24.01 19.85
C PRO A 601 -28.57 -22.50 19.82
N GLY A 602 -27.88 -21.72 20.68
CA GLY A 602 -28.04 -20.30 20.83
C GLY A 602 -26.72 -19.51 20.68
N ALA A 603 -26.72 -18.25 21.14
CA ALA A 603 -25.56 -17.38 21.12
C ALA A 603 -24.98 -17.14 22.51
N GLY A 604 -23.68 -16.86 22.60
CA GLY A 604 -22.97 -16.59 23.84
C GLY A 604 -23.10 -17.76 24.85
N LYS A 605 -23.58 -17.51 26.08
CA LYS A 605 -23.77 -18.54 27.10
C LYS A 605 -24.76 -19.66 26.71
N HIS A 606 -25.62 -19.42 25.74
CA HIS A 606 -26.60 -20.39 25.22
C HIS A 606 -26.10 -21.10 23.96
N GLY A 607 -24.89 -20.82 23.50
CA GLY A 607 -24.18 -21.51 22.42
C GLY A 607 -23.15 -22.49 22.96
N GLY A 608 -22.21 -22.86 22.12
CA GLY A 608 -21.02 -23.63 22.47
C GLY A 608 -21.22 -25.15 22.50
N GLU A 609 -22.31 -25.66 21.95
CA GLU A 609 -22.56 -27.07 21.82
C GLU A 609 -22.56 -27.52 20.35
N VAL A 610 -22.18 -28.77 20.07
CA VAL A 610 -22.33 -29.38 18.75
C VAL A 610 -23.77 -29.86 18.62
N VAL A 611 -24.54 -29.19 17.76
CA VAL A 611 -25.95 -29.53 17.50
C VAL A 611 -26.04 -30.78 16.62
N THR A 612 -25.21 -30.81 15.56
CA THR A 612 -25.08 -31.97 14.67
C THR A 612 -23.72 -31.89 13.95
N ALA A 613 -23.20 -33.07 13.58
CA ALA A 613 -22.00 -33.15 12.75
C ALA A 613 -22.20 -34.34 11.79
N GLY A 614 -21.90 -34.13 10.51
CA GLY A 614 -22.10 -35.16 9.47
C GLY A 614 -22.10 -34.57 8.08
N THR A 615 -22.67 -35.29 7.15
CA THR A 615 -22.89 -34.85 5.77
C THR A 615 -24.00 -33.80 5.69
N VAL A 616 -24.12 -33.14 4.56
CA VAL A 616 -25.22 -32.20 4.29
C VAL A 616 -26.58 -32.80 4.59
N GLU A 617 -26.78 -34.10 4.23
CA GLU A 617 -28.02 -34.78 4.45
C GLU A 617 -28.32 -35.00 5.94
N ASP A 618 -27.30 -35.30 6.75
CA ASP A 618 -27.46 -35.46 8.19
C ASP A 618 -27.90 -34.16 8.87
N VAL A 619 -27.34 -33.03 8.44
CA VAL A 619 -27.72 -31.70 8.93
C VAL A 619 -29.13 -31.33 8.52
N ILE A 620 -29.53 -31.61 7.26
CA ILE A 620 -30.88 -31.38 6.75
C ILE A 620 -31.92 -32.17 7.53
N LYS A 621 -31.63 -33.43 7.86
CA LYS A 621 -32.51 -34.32 8.61
C LYS A 621 -32.59 -34.01 10.10
N SER A 622 -31.61 -33.26 10.65
CA SER A 622 -31.57 -32.94 12.07
C SER A 622 -32.79 -32.09 12.48
N PRO A 623 -33.55 -32.53 13.51
CA PRO A 623 -34.70 -31.77 14.00
C PRO A 623 -34.28 -30.50 14.80
N THR A 624 -33.05 -30.49 15.37
CA THR A 624 -32.55 -29.45 16.26
C THR A 624 -31.71 -28.42 15.54
N SER A 625 -31.19 -28.74 14.34
CA SER A 625 -30.37 -27.83 13.56
C SER A 625 -31.21 -26.72 12.95
N ILE A 626 -30.87 -25.47 13.32
CA ILE A 626 -31.45 -24.28 12.70
C ILE A 626 -30.97 -24.15 11.25
N THR A 627 -29.67 -24.38 11.00
CA THR A 627 -29.09 -24.44 9.66
C THR A 627 -29.81 -25.45 8.78
N GLY A 628 -30.00 -26.69 9.27
CA GLY A 628 -30.75 -27.73 8.56
C GLY A 628 -32.22 -27.39 8.31
N ALA A 629 -32.84 -26.60 9.20
CA ALA A 629 -34.20 -26.13 9.01
C ALA A 629 -34.33 -25.14 7.85
N TYR A 630 -33.31 -24.24 7.64
CA TYR A 630 -33.27 -23.34 6.49
C TYR A 630 -32.89 -24.06 5.20
N LEU A 631 -31.87 -24.93 5.21
CA LEU A 631 -31.44 -25.69 4.03
C LEU A 631 -32.56 -26.63 3.50
N SER A 632 -33.37 -27.19 4.39
CA SER A 632 -34.51 -28.04 4.00
C SER A 632 -35.76 -27.26 3.60
N GLY A 633 -35.77 -25.94 3.73
CA GLY A 633 -36.95 -25.11 3.50
C GLY A 633 -38.04 -25.20 4.60
N ARG A 634 -37.80 -25.97 5.69
CA ARG A 634 -38.72 -26.01 6.87
C ARG A 634 -38.86 -24.61 7.52
N LYS A 635 -37.79 -23.81 7.44
CA LYS A 635 -37.79 -22.36 7.77
C LYS A 635 -37.35 -21.57 6.55
N ARG A 636 -38.02 -20.47 6.33
CA ARG A 636 -37.63 -19.51 5.25
C ARG A 636 -37.93 -18.08 5.68
N ILE A 637 -37.20 -17.14 5.11
CA ILE A 637 -37.54 -15.72 5.20
C ILE A 637 -38.63 -15.45 4.17
N SER A 638 -39.82 -15.03 4.65
CA SER A 638 -40.95 -14.74 3.75
C SER A 638 -40.67 -13.50 2.88
N ILE A 639 -40.95 -13.62 1.61
CA ILE A 639 -41.00 -12.48 0.69
C ILE A 639 -42.36 -11.78 0.90
N PRO A 640 -42.42 -10.47 1.12
CA PRO A 640 -43.69 -9.77 1.29
C PRO A 640 -44.50 -9.81 0.00
N ASP A 641 -45.80 -10.16 0.12
CA ASP A 641 -46.73 -10.23 -1.02
C ASP A 641 -46.94 -8.86 -1.66
N GLN A 642 -46.92 -7.79 -0.86
CA GLN A 642 -47.03 -6.42 -1.32
C GLN A 642 -45.79 -5.62 -0.90
N ARG A 643 -45.24 -4.89 -1.86
CA ARG A 643 -44.13 -3.98 -1.60
C ARG A 643 -44.63 -2.57 -1.39
N ARG A 644 -43.94 -1.77 -0.58
CA ARG A 644 -44.27 -0.36 -0.32
C ARG A 644 -44.18 0.43 -1.61
N GLU A 645 -45.18 1.26 -1.90
CA GLU A 645 -45.19 2.15 -3.07
C GLU A 645 -44.24 3.34 -2.92
N GLY A 646 -43.93 3.75 -1.69
CA GLY A 646 -43.15 4.96 -1.38
C GLY A 646 -44.02 6.21 -1.42
N ASN A 647 -43.41 7.37 -1.24
CA ASN A 647 -44.06 8.68 -1.25
C ASN A 647 -43.99 9.40 -2.61
N GLY A 648 -43.35 8.81 -3.61
CA GLY A 648 -43.12 9.41 -4.92
C GLY A 648 -41.82 10.23 -5.02
N ASP A 649 -41.25 10.62 -3.90
CA ASP A 649 -39.97 11.38 -3.86
C ASP A 649 -38.79 10.54 -4.24
N GLN A 650 -37.73 11.15 -4.76
CA GLN A 650 -36.52 10.45 -5.21
C GLN A 650 -35.28 11.35 -5.10
N LEU A 651 -34.14 10.72 -4.84
CA LEU A 651 -32.85 11.31 -5.10
C LEU A 651 -32.40 10.95 -6.51
N VAL A 652 -31.87 11.90 -7.25
CA VAL A 652 -31.36 11.65 -8.60
C VAL A 652 -29.90 12.09 -8.69
N ILE A 653 -29.00 11.13 -8.87
CA ILE A 653 -27.58 11.39 -9.12
C ILE A 653 -27.41 11.57 -10.62
N ARG A 654 -26.82 12.70 -11.05
CA ARG A 654 -26.58 13.00 -12.47
C ARG A 654 -25.13 12.78 -12.84
N ARG A 655 -24.93 11.99 -13.88
CA ARG A 655 -23.64 11.74 -14.55
C ARG A 655 -22.52 11.36 -13.58
N ALA A 656 -22.77 10.38 -12.72
CA ALA A 656 -21.71 9.84 -11.84
C ALA A 656 -20.56 9.23 -12.67
N ARG A 657 -19.32 9.71 -12.44
CA ARG A 657 -18.11 9.35 -13.20
C ARG A 657 -16.97 8.88 -12.32
N GLU A 658 -17.17 8.76 -11.02
CA GLU A 658 -16.11 8.38 -10.08
C GLU A 658 -15.59 6.97 -10.39
N HIS A 659 -14.27 6.81 -10.42
CA HIS A 659 -13.56 5.59 -10.73
C HIS A 659 -14.01 4.95 -12.07
N ASN A 660 -14.70 3.80 -12.00
CA ASN A 660 -15.16 3.06 -13.17
C ASN A 660 -16.60 3.40 -13.63
N LEU A 661 -17.27 4.36 -12.98
CA LEU A 661 -18.61 4.82 -13.38
C LEU A 661 -18.53 5.58 -14.70
N LYS A 662 -19.45 5.27 -15.62
CA LYS A 662 -19.43 5.77 -17.01
C LYS A 662 -20.40 6.92 -17.23
N GLY A 663 -20.50 7.89 -16.33
CA GLY A 663 -21.41 9.02 -16.46
C GLY A 663 -22.87 8.60 -16.36
N ILE A 664 -23.20 7.73 -15.41
CA ILE A 664 -24.54 7.16 -15.25
C ILE A 664 -25.46 8.08 -14.44
N ASP A 665 -26.74 8.10 -14.81
CA ASP A 665 -27.83 8.71 -14.05
C ASP A 665 -28.50 7.64 -13.21
N VAL A 666 -28.65 7.89 -11.89
CA VAL A 666 -29.25 6.92 -10.97
C VAL A 666 -30.38 7.57 -10.18
N ARG A 667 -31.56 6.95 -10.18
CA ARG A 667 -32.72 7.36 -9.41
C ARG A 667 -32.91 6.44 -8.21
N ILE A 668 -32.98 7.02 -7.02
CA ILE A 668 -33.15 6.31 -5.76
C ILE A 668 -34.47 6.75 -5.13
N PRO A 669 -35.53 5.92 -5.15
CA PRO A 669 -36.83 6.26 -4.57
C PRO A 669 -36.72 6.38 -3.04
N LEU A 670 -37.34 7.39 -2.46
CA LEU A 670 -37.40 7.60 -1.02
C LEU A 670 -38.56 6.80 -0.37
N GLY A 671 -38.45 6.60 0.95
CA GLY A 671 -39.44 5.82 1.70
C GLY A 671 -39.40 4.31 1.42
N LYS A 672 -38.36 3.81 0.76
CA LYS A 672 -38.20 2.41 0.37
C LYS A 672 -36.87 1.82 0.85
N PHE A 673 -36.86 0.51 0.95
CA PHE A 673 -35.57 -0.24 1.09
C PHE A 673 -35.00 -0.48 -0.29
N VAL A 674 -33.86 0.14 -0.60
CA VAL A 674 -33.19 0.07 -1.91
C VAL A 674 -31.89 -0.70 -1.81
N CYS A 675 -31.71 -1.71 -2.64
CA CYS A 675 -30.47 -2.47 -2.74
C CYS A 675 -29.70 -2.09 -4.00
N ILE A 676 -28.40 -1.80 -3.85
CA ILE A 676 -27.46 -1.66 -4.96
C ILE A 676 -26.66 -2.95 -5.08
N THR A 677 -26.85 -3.68 -6.18
CA THR A 677 -26.28 -5.01 -6.41
C THR A 677 -25.35 -5.02 -7.64
N GLY A 678 -24.63 -6.09 -7.82
CA GLY A 678 -23.73 -6.34 -8.96
C GLY A 678 -22.46 -7.05 -8.55
N VAL A 679 -21.71 -7.49 -9.54
CA VAL A 679 -20.43 -8.22 -9.34
C VAL A 679 -19.40 -7.39 -8.56
N SER A 680 -18.39 -8.05 -8.00
CA SER A 680 -17.26 -7.36 -7.35
C SER A 680 -16.58 -6.41 -8.35
N GLY A 681 -16.20 -5.20 -7.90
CA GLY A 681 -15.58 -4.19 -8.75
C GLY A 681 -16.52 -3.47 -9.73
N SER A 682 -17.86 -3.69 -9.67
CA SER A 682 -18.81 -3.04 -10.60
C SER A 682 -19.09 -1.55 -10.33
N GLY A 683 -18.51 -0.94 -9.28
CA GLY A 683 -18.69 0.46 -8.94
C GLY A 683 -19.76 0.76 -7.88
N LYS A 684 -20.30 -0.27 -7.18
CA LYS A 684 -21.33 -0.10 -6.14
C LYS A 684 -20.90 0.88 -5.03
N SER A 685 -19.70 0.69 -4.51
CA SER A 685 -19.13 1.55 -3.45
C SER A 685 -18.82 2.96 -3.97
N SER A 686 -18.31 3.08 -5.20
CA SER A 686 -18.05 4.37 -5.84
C SER A 686 -19.33 5.19 -6.00
N LEU A 687 -20.45 4.53 -6.35
CA LEU A 687 -21.74 5.20 -6.44
C LEU A 687 -22.30 5.56 -5.06
N LEU A 688 -22.36 4.58 -4.13
CA LEU A 688 -23.06 4.74 -2.86
C LEU A 688 -22.25 5.53 -1.84
N ILE A 689 -20.97 5.15 -1.64
CA ILE A 689 -20.13 5.73 -0.59
C ILE A 689 -19.40 6.98 -1.11
N ASP A 690 -18.64 6.82 -2.21
CA ASP A 690 -17.77 7.89 -2.68
C ASP A 690 -18.59 9.06 -3.26
N THR A 691 -19.65 8.77 -4.01
CA THR A 691 -20.47 9.83 -4.64
C THR A 691 -21.64 10.27 -3.75
N LEU A 692 -22.61 9.38 -3.48
CA LEU A 692 -23.83 9.75 -2.79
C LEU A 692 -23.59 10.13 -1.33
N TYR A 693 -23.02 9.22 -0.53
CA TYR A 693 -22.84 9.45 0.90
C TYR A 693 -21.97 10.68 1.18
N ARG A 694 -20.80 10.80 0.52
CA ARG A 694 -19.90 11.94 0.74
C ARG A 694 -20.58 13.25 0.36
N ARG A 695 -21.33 13.30 -0.76
CA ARG A 695 -22.08 14.52 -1.13
C ARG A 695 -23.16 14.87 -0.12
N MET A 696 -23.93 13.87 0.35
CA MET A 696 -24.95 14.09 1.39
C MET A 696 -24.29 14.53 2.71
N ALA A 697 -23.18 13.95 3.08
CA ALA A 697 -22.44 14.32 4.29
C ALA A 697 -21.90 15.76 4.21
N GLN A 698 -21.42 16.20 3.04
CA GLN A 698 -21.03 17.59 2.81
C GLN A 698 -22.21 18.54 3.02
N PHE A 699 -23.36 18.22 2.40
CA PHE A 699 -24.55 19.07 2.44
C PHE A 699 -25.16 19.12 3.85
N LEU A 700 -25.38 17.99 4.50
CA LEU A 700 -26.11 17.89 5.77
C LEU A 700 -25.23 18.10 7.02
N HIS A 701 -23.97 17.68 6.97
CA HIS A 701 -23.09 17.64 8.14
C HIS A 701 -21.83 18.50 7.99
N GLY A 702 -21.67 19.21 6.86
CA GLY A 702 -20.47 20.01 6.59
C GLY A 702 -19.19 19.13 6.55
N ALA A 703 -19.30 17.85 6.12
CA ALA A 703 -18.15 16.96 5.99
C ALA A 703 -17.19 17.52 4.94
N ARG A 704 -15.90 17.25 5.11
CA ARG A 704 -14.81 17.81 4.30
C ARG A 704 -14.35 16.89 3.18
N ASP A 705 -14.67 15.60 3.28
CA ASP A 705 -14.24 14.62 2.28
C ASP A 705 -14.88 14.96 0.93
N PRO A 706 -14.09 15.08 -0.16
CA PRO A 706 -14.63 15.37 -1.47
C PRO A 706 -15.55 14.25 -1.94
N ALA A 707 -16.69 14.63 -2.52
CA ALA A 707 -17.60 13.69 -3.18
C ALA A 707 -16.97 13.24 -4.50
N GLY A 708 -17.27 12.01 -4.90
CA GLY A 708 -16.86 11.46 -6.19
C GLY A 708 -17.37 12.29 -7.37
N ASP A 709 -16.71 12.19 -8.52
CA ASP A 709 -17.03 13.00 -9.71
C ASP A 709 -18.44 12.74 -10.22
N HIS A 710 -19.26 13.78 -10.22
CA HIS A 710 -20.65 13.81 -10.69
C HIS A 710 -21.06 15.24 -11.01
N ASP A 711 -22.14 15.42 -11.77
CA ASP A 711 -22.61 16.77 -12.07
C ASP A 711 -23.34 17.39 -10.85
N HIS A 712 -24.41 16.77 -10.39
CA HIS A 712 -25.18 17.21 -9.20
C HIS A 712 -26.10 16.09 -8.70
N ILE A 713 -26.65 16.27 -7.51
CA ILE A 713 -27.67 15.38 -6.93
C ILE A 713 -28.95 16.19 -6.66
N GLU A 714 -30.06 15.78 -7.24
CA GLU A 714 -31.37 16.36 -7.04
C GLU A 714 -32.08 15.72 -5.84
N GLY A 715 -32.98 16.46 -5.14
CA GLY A 715 -33.76 15.94 -4.03
C GLY A 715 -33.06 15.88 -2.69
N VAL A 716 -31.87 16.50 -2.59
CA VAL A 716 -31.04 16.48 -1.36
C VAL A 716 -31.76 17.17 -0.19
N GLU A 717 -32.56 18.18 -0.47
CA GLU A 717 -33.38 18.94 0.48
C GLU A 717 -34.48 18.11 1.17
N GLN A 718 -34.81 16.93 0.63
CA GLN A 718 -35.80 16.01 1.20
C GLN A 718 -35.20 15.11 2.31
N ILE A 719 -33.92 15.23 2.58
CA ILE A 719 -33.19 14.38 3.55
C ILE A 719 -32.69 15.25 4.71
N ASP A 720 -33.04 14.87 5.94
CA ASP A 720 -32.64 15.57 7.16
C ASP A 720 -31.24 15.11 7.64
N LYS A 721 -30.92 13.83 7.45
CA LYS A 721 -29.75 13.20 8.02
C LYS A 721 -29.26 12.02 7.19
N VAL A 722 -27.95 11.88 7.08
CA VAL A 722 -27.32 10.70 6.49
C VAL A 722 -26.47 9.97 7.54
N ILE A 723 -26.58 8.65 7.59
CA ILE A 723 -25.80 7.80 8.49
C ILE A 723 -25.12 6.73 7.64
N ASN A 724 -23.80 6.66 7.75
CA ASN A 724 -23.02 5.57 7.17
C ASN A 724 -22.82 4.46 8.20
N ILE A 725 -23.17 3.24 7.81
CA ILE A 725 -22.88 2.02 8.59
C ILE A 725 -22.02 1.15 7.71
N ASP A 726 -20.78 0.95 8.12
CA ASP A 726 -19.79 0.15 7.41
C ASP A 726 -19.29 -1.02 8.26
N GLN A 727 -18.41 -1.83 7.72
CA GLN A 727 -17.80 -2.98 8.40
C GLN A 727 -16.54 -2.61 9.20
N SER A 728 -16.24 -1.32 9.38
CA SER A 728 -15.06 -0.91 10.14
C SER A 728 -15.16 -1.32 11.60
N PRO A 729 -14.04 -1.65 12.25
CA PRO A 729 -14.02 -1.98 13.66
C PRO A 729 -14.60 -0.87 14.55
N ILE A 730 -15.34 -1.24 15.58
CA ILE A 730 -15.84 -0.30 16.58
C ILE A 730 -14.68 0.33 17.35
N GLY A 731 -14.24 1.51 16.89
CA GLY A 731 -13.13 2.26 17.47
C GLY A 731 -11.76 1.81 17.01
N ARG A 732 -10.83 2.76 17.02
CA ARG A 732 -9.46 2.60 16.48
C ARG A 732 -8.42 2.18 17.51
N THR A 733 -8.81 1.96 18.76
CA THR A 733 -7.90 1.66 19.87
C THR A 733 -8.36 0.42 20.63
N PRO A 734 -7.44 -0.35 21.24
CA PRO A 734 -7.76 -1.48 22.14
C PRO A 734 -8.65 -1.09 23.34
N ARG A 735 -8.80 0.21 23.62
CA ARG A 735 -9.66 0.74 24.70
C ARG A 735 -11.12 0.83 24.29
N SER A 736 -11.44 0.78 23.01
CA SER A 736 -12.81 0.82 22.51
C SER A 736 -13.51 -0.50 22.78
N ASN A 737 -14.71 -0.42 23.33
CA ASN A 737 -15.57 -1.57 23.55
C ASN A 737 -17.04 -1.17 23.30
N PRO A 738 -17.98 -2.12 23.22
CA PRO A 738 -19.39 -1.83 22.97
C PRO A 738 -20.01 -0.85 23.99
N ALA A 739 -19.65 -0.95 25.26
CA ALA A 739 -20.19 -0.08 26.32
C ALA A 739 -19.74 1.39 26.17
N THR A 740 -18.49 1.61 25.75
CA THR A 740 -17.97 2.97 25.48
C THR A 740 -18.53 3.53 24.17
N TYR A 741 -18.68 2.71 23.16
CA TYR A 741 -19.23 3.12 21.87
C TYR A 741 -20.70 3.53 21.95
N THR A 742 -21.52 2.76 22.66
CA THR A 742 -22.94 3.06 22.88
C THR A 742 -23.18 4.11 23.98
N SER A 743 -22.12 4.64 24.59
CA SER A 743 -22.15 5.60 25.69
C SER A 743 -22.81 5.08 26.99
N VAL A 744 -23.20 3.80 27.03
CA VAL A 744 -23.83 3.17 28.21
C VAL A 744 -22.86 3.10 29.40
N PHE A 745 -21.56 3.17 29.11
CA PHE A 745 -20.52 3.17 30.14
C PHE A 745 -20.52 4.46 31.00
N THR A 746 -21.04 5.57 30.46
CA THR A 746 -21.14 6.83 31.22
C THR A 746 -22.06 6.75 32.44
N PRO A 747 -23.35 6.34 32.31
CA PRO A 747 -24.21 6.14 33.48
C PRO A 747 -23.70 5.04 34.42
N ILE A 748 -23.01 4.00 33.94
CA ILE A 748 -22.38 2.99 34.80
C ILE A 748 -21.32 3.64 35.68
N ARG A 749 -20.44 4.47 35.14
CA ARG A 749 -19.41 5.21 35.90
C ARG A 749 -20.02 6.18 36.92
N GLU A 750 -21.11 6.84 36.56
CA GLU A 750 -21.84 7.73 37.49
C GLU A 750 -22.47 6.95 38.64
N LEU A 751 -23.04 5.77 38.34
CA LEU A 751 -23.56 4.86 39.37
C LEU A 751 -22.45 4.47 40.36
N PHE A 752 -21.29 4.01 39.89
CA PHE A 752 -20.19 3.64 40.76
C PHE A 752 -19.63 4.83 41.56
N ALA A 753 -19.58 6.02 40.99
CA ALA A 753 -19.19 7.24 41.70
C ALA A 753 -20.19 7.65 42.80
N SER A 754 -21.46 7.33 42.64
CA SER A 754 -22.52 7.65 43.59
C SER A 754 -22.55 6.74 44.81
N LEU A 755 -21.87 5.59 44.78
CA LEU A 755 -21.87 4.62 45.88
C LEU A 755 -21.27 5.20 47.16
N PRO A 756 -21.77 4.82 48.35
CA PRO A 756 -21.24 5.29 49.62
C PRO A 756 -19.73 5.11 49.79
N GLU A 757 -19.21 3.95 49.38
CA GLU A 757 -17.79 3.65 49.43
C GLU A 757 -16.94 4.58 48.56
N SER A 758 -17.45 4.93 47.35
CA SER A 758 -16.79 5.88 46.45
C SER A 758 -16.76 7.29 47.06
N LYS A 759 -17.86 7.72 47.67
CA LYS A 759 -17.95 9.04 48.28
C LYS A 759 -16.99 9.16 49.47
N VAL A 760 -16.89 8.13 50.33
CA VAL A 760 -15.95 8.09 51.45
C VAL A 760 -14.50 8.19 50.99
N ARG A 761 -14.16 7.56 49.83
CA ARG A 761 -12.83 7.57 49.26
C ARG A 761 -12.56 8.79 48.34
N GLY A 762 -13.53 9.70 48.18
CA GLY A 762 -13.43 10.85 47.28
C GLY A 762 -13.29 10.48 45.78
N TYR A 763 -13.88 9.36 45.38
CA TYR A 763 -13.80 8.88 43.98
C TYR A 763 -14.91 9.51 43.15
N ASP A 764 -14.50 10.24 42.11
CA ASP A 764 -15.39 10.81 41.09
C ASP A 764 -15.62 9.85 39.94
N LYS A 765 -16.42 10.26 38.94
CA LYS A 765 -16.66 9.48 37.73
C LYS A 765 -15.40 9.25 36.89
N GLY A 766 -14.37 10.08 37.01
CA GLY A 766 -13.09 9.92 36.35
C GLY A 766 -12.33 8.70 36.86
N ARG A 767 -12.44 8.40 38.18
CA ARG A 767 -11.82 7.22 38.81
C ARG A 767 -12.27 5.91 38.15
N PHE A 768 -13.50 5.86 37.70
CA PHE A 768 -14.12 4.69 37.06
C PHE A 768 -13.94 4.66 35.53
N SER A 769 -12.95 5.38 35.02
CA SER A 769 -12.57 5.35 33.58
C SER A 769 -11.21 4.71 33.41
N PHE A 770 -11.14 3.66 32.60
CA PHE A 770 -9.87 3.06 32.22
C PHE A 770 -9.05 3.92 31.22
N ASN A 771 -9.58 5.05 30.75
CA ASN A 771 -8.89 6.01 29.90
C ASN A 771 -8.20 7.13 30.69
N VAL A 772 -8.58 7.32 31.98
CA VAL A 772 -8.12 8.43 32.82
C VAL A 772 -7.09 7.93 33.83
N LYS A 773 -6.02 8.70 33.99
CA LYS A 773 -5.00 8.46 35.00
C LYS A 773 -5.61 8.47 36.40
N GLY A 774 -5.17 7.54 37.22
CA GLY A 774 -5.71 7.39 38.62
C GLY A 774 -6.71 6.24 38.75
N GLY A 775 -7.57 5.95 37.77
CA GLY A 775 -8.48 4.80 37.74
C GLY A 775 -7.98 3.61 36.97
N ARG A 776 -7.23 3.87 35.91
CA ARG A 776 -6.70 2.85 35.02
C ARG A 776 -5.51 2.08 35.62
N CYS A 777 -5.23 0.91 35.11
CA CYS A 777 -3.97 0.22 35.32
C CYS A 777 -2.85 0.98 34.60
N GLU A 778 -1.85 1.46 35.31
CA GLU A 778 -0.76 2.24 34.75
C GLU A 778 0.26 1.37 34.00
N ALA A 779 0.37 0.06 34.29
CA ALA A 779 1.26 -0.86 33.56
C ALA A 779 0.84 -1.02 32.10
N CYS A 780 -0.45 -1.17 31.83
CA CYS A 780 -0.99 -1.28 30.47
C CYS A 780 -1.71 -0.01 30.00
N ASN A 781 -1.65 1.08 30.74
CA ASN A 781 -2.35 2.33 30.42
C ASN A 781 -3.86 2.17 30.16
N GLY A 782 -4.50 1.16 30.77
CA GLY A 782 -5.91 0.86 30.60
C GLY A 782 -6.24 0.07 29.32
N HIS A 783 -5.24 -0.45 28.60
CA HIS A 783 -5.47 -1.33 27.45
C HIS A 783 -5.94 -2.73 27.85
N GLY A 784 -5.54 -3.20 29.04
CA GLY A 784 -5.76 -4.58 29.49
C GLY A 784 -4.73 -5.55 28.94
N THR A 785 -4.08 -5.22 27.84
CA THR A 785 -3.02 -5.99 27.18
C THR A 785 -1.76 -5.15 27.03
N LEU A 786 -0.62 -5.81 26.91
CA LEU A 786 0.66 -5.22 26.51
C LEU A 786 0.91 -5.58 25.06
N GLN A 787 1.23 -4.60 24.24
CA GLN A 787 1.62 -4.78 22.85
C GLN A 787 3.13 -4.99 22.78
N ILE A 788 3.55 -6.08 22.16
CA ILE A 788 4.94 -6.37 21.84
C ILE A 788 5.11 -6.14 20.35
N GLU A 789 5.81 -5.05 19.99
CA GLU A 789 6.11 -4.74 18.60
C GLU A 789 7.15 -5.70 18.05
N MET A 790 6.82 -6.37 16.94
CA MET A 790 7.68 -7.31 16.25
C MET A 790 8.09 -6.71 14.89
N GLN A 791 9.39 -6.40 14.71
CA GLN A 791 9.89 -5.69 13.53
C GLN A 791 9.56 -6.34 12.18
N PHE A 792 9.36 -7.67 12.13
CA PHE A 792 9.12 -8.43 10.89
C PHE A 792 7.88 -9.34 10.94
N LEU A 793 7.17 -9.36 12.07
CA LEU A 793 5.97 -10.19 12.30
C LEU A 793 4.83 -9.31 12.80
N PRO A 794 3.58 -9.77 12.76
CA PRO A 794 2.47 -9.06 13.40
C PRO A 794 2.71 -8.87 14.89
N ASP A 795 2.33 -7.70 15.41
CA ASP A 795 2.44 -7.38 16.83
C ASP A 795 1.68 -8.39 17.69
N ILE A 796 2.27 -8.78 18.80
CA ILE A 796 1.66 -9.71 19.77
C ILE A 796 1.04 -8.92 20.91
N TYR A 797 -0.20 -9.26 21.27
CA TYR A 797 -0.90 -8.69 22.40
C TYR A 797 -1.03 -9.72 23.51
N ILE A 798 -0.38 -9.48 24.64
CA ILE A 798 -0.47 -10.37 25.82
C ILE A 798 -1.29 -9.71 26.93
N PRO A 799 -2.08 -10.46 27.73
CA PRO A 799 -2.75 -9.92 28.90
C PRO A 799 -1.77 -9.23 29.85
N CYS A 800 -2.18 -8.10 30.41
CA CYS A 800 -1.33 -7.37 31.36
C CYS A 800 -1.18 -8.13 32.67
N ASP A 801 0.03 -8.45 33.10
CA ASP A 801 0.34 -9.20 34.33
C ASP A 801 -0.16 -8.53 35.60
N VAL A 802 -0.32 -7.19 35.58
CA VAL A 802 -0.75 -6.43 36.77
C VAL A 802 -2.26 -6.43 36.93
N CYS A 803 -3.02 -6.20 35.86
CA CYS A 803 -4.47 -6.11 35.92
C CYS A 803 -5.21 -7.36 35.39
N HIS A 804 -4.49 -8.32 34.80
CA HIS A 804 -5.05 -9.55 34.22
C HIS A 804 -6.23 -9.26 33.27
N GLY A 805 -6.05 -8.30 32.35
CA GLY A 805 -7.07 -7.91 31.38
C GLY A 805 -8.13 -6.93 31.91
N ARG A 806 -8.20 -6.66 33.22
CA ARG A 806 -9.30 -5.88 33.87
C ARG A 806 -9.22 -4.38 33.63
N ARG A 807 -8.12 -3.84 33.10
CA ARG A 807 -7.92 -2.44 32.70
C ARG A 807 -7.82 -1.41 33.83
N TYR A 808 -8.23 -1.73 35.05
CA TYR A 808 -8.25 -0.84 36.22
C TYR A 808 -7.16 -1.17 37.21
N ASN A 809 -6.84 -0.21 38.06
CA ASN A 809 -6.01 -0.45 39.23
C ASN A 809 -6.77 -1.19 40.33
N ARG A 810 -6.02 -1.74 41.28
CA ARG A 810 -6.57 -2.56 42.36
C ARG A 810 -7.58 -1.83 43.25
N GLU A 811 -7.34 -0.57 43.52
CA GLU A 811 -8.17 0.27 44.40
C GLU A 811 -9.55 0.54 43.76
N THR A 812 -9.61 0.83 42.48
CA THR A 812 -10.87 1.02 41.75
C THR A 812 -11.70 -0.27 41.71
N LEU A 813 -11.04 -1.44 41.55
CA LEU A 813 -11.72 -2.74 41.56
C LEU A 813 -12.29 -3.19 42.91
N GLN A 814 -11.89 -2.56 44.01
CA GLN A 814 -12.43 -2.84 45.33
C GLN A 814 -13.87 -2.35 45.47
N VAL A 815 -14.22 -1.26 44.79
CA VAL A 815 -15.60 -0.71 44.88
C VAL A 815 -16.56 -1.67 44.18
N ARG A 816 -17.63 -2.07 44.86
CA ARG A 816 -18.58 -3.04 44.35
C ARG A 816 -20.02 -2.52 44.44
N TYR A 817 -20.80 -2.82 43.42
CA TYR A 817 -22.24 -2.66 43.35
C TYR A 817 -22.89 -4.04 43.23
N LYS A 818 -23.73 -4.41 44.21
CA LYS A 818 -24.36 -5.74 44.30
C LYS A 818 -23.34 -6.91 44.09
N GLY A 819 -22.16 -6.77 44.69
CA GLY A 819 -21.10 -7.78 44.64
C GLY A 819 -20.21 -7.73 43.36
N GLN A 820 -20.56 -6.95 42.33
CA GLN A 820 -19.82 -6.82 41.08
C GLN A 820 -18.97 -5.55 41.09
N ASN A 821 -17.76 -5.60 40.54
CA ASN A 821 -16.91 -4.42 40.33
C ASN A 821 -17.15 -3.82 38.92
N ILE A 822 -16.43 -2.76 38.57
CA ILE A 822 -16.60 -2.03 37.30
C ILE A 822 -16.02 -2.75 36.09
N ALA A 823 -15.12 -3.76 36.24
CA ALA A 823 -14.46 -4.45 35.16
C ALA A 823 -15.30 -5.57 34.54
#